data_0a4353a376eefdaa14ae6b2d34eb92d5
#
_entry.id   0a4353a376eefdaa14ae6b2d34eb92d5
#
_cell.length_a   1.000
_cell.length_b   1.000
_cell.length_c   1.000
_cell.angle_alpha   90.00
_cell.angle_beta   90.00
_cell.angle_gamma   90.00
#
_symmetry.space_group_name_H-M   'P 1'
#
loop_
_entity.id
_entity.type
_entity.pdbx_description
1 polymer ?
#
loop_
_entity_poly.entity_id
_entity_poly.type
_entity_poly.pdbx_seq_one_letter_code
_entity_poly.pdbx_strand_id
1 'polypeptide(L)'
;MSKINRDALFSDETNQYRIPMEVNPGDTVTIVFRTAKDDVDAVYLISKGNRLPMKKFQSNERFDYYQIQLRVGNRKRLYYFEIRSGDERLFYNKRGISEDLHSVYSFGIIPGFFTPDWAKGAVMYQIYVDRFYNGDPANDVMTGEYSYIGDQVEKVEDWNQYPGIMDVRSFYGGDLQGILDKLDYLADLGVEVIYMNPIFVSPSNHKYDCQDYDYIDPHFTVIKKDGGELLPEGELDNRKADRYIQRVVDRENLEASNEFFIHFVEEVHKRGIRILLDGVFNHCGSFNKWLDRERLYESSGDYEEGAYVSELSPYREFFRFDNEHEWPYNEYYEGWWGHKTLPKLAYETSPELREYIMNIGRKWVSPPYSVDGWRLDVAADLGLKEDYNHDFWKEFRSSVKEANPEAVIYAEHYGDASAWLGGDEWDSVMNYDSFMEPITWFLTGMEKHSEYFREDLLNNEQALLGALSENIRAFYGPSFLIAMNQLSNHDHSRFLTRTSHMEGRLGSRSSEDASVGISKAVFREAVALQMVWSGAPTLYYGDEAGLCGFTDPDNRRTYPWGNEDQELIAYHKELIRIHKQNQACRTGSGKIILALHGIIGLIRFAKDSQVLVVVNNNEEGQKVSIPVWIGEVFDGALMERLILSVEDGFTTETACYLVSDGAIEIFLPPRCAAVLRTRREPEGQRKIPSEKGRRKWRIRRKQYAAGSTWKNRNRSL
;
A
#
# COMPACT_ATOMS: atom_id res chain seq x y z
N MET A 1 13.90 15.42 -37.67
CA MET A 1 12.77 15.48 -36.73
C MET A 1 12.00 14.18 -36.87
N SER A 2 11.71 13.47 -35.77
CA SER A 2 10.89 12.27 -35.78
C SER A 2 9.55 12.59 -36.45
N LYS A 3 9.09 11.74 -37.36
CA LYS A 3 7.75 11.85 -37.94
C LYS A 3 6.68 11.34 -37.01
N ILE A 4 7.04 10.45 -36.07
CA ILE A 4 6.11 9.78 -35.18
C ILE A 4 5.84 10.65 -33.95
N ASN A 5 4.57 10.95 -33.66
CA ASN A 5 4.16 11.64 -32.44
C ASN A 5 4.29 10.68 -31.24
N ARG A 6 5.41 10.77 -30.51
CA ARG A 6 5.76 9.88 -29.41
C ARG A 6 4.75 9.94 -28.24
N ASP A 7 4.15 11.10 -27.96
CA ASP A 7 3.18 11.27 -26.87
C ASP A 7 1.85 10.56 -27.11
N ALA A 8 1.51 10.32 -28.39
CA ALA A 8 0.31 9.59 -28.77
C ALA A 8 0.43 8.07 -28.65
N LEU A 9 1.68 7.55 -28.64
CA LEU A 9 1.91 6.11 -28.54
C LEU A 9 1.57 5.62 -27.15
N PHE A 10 0.66 4.63 -27.05
CA PHE A 10 0.27 4.10 -25.74
C PHE A 10 -0.33 2.69 -25.85
N SER A 11 0.03 1.87 -24.89
CA SER A 11 -0.63 0.61 -24.51
C SER A 11 -0.21 0.27 -23.08
N ASP A 12 -1.06 -0.43 -22.35
CA ASP A 12 -0.75 -0.96 -21.03
C ASP A 12 -1.40 -2.34 -20.81
N GLU A 13 -1.42 -2.79 -19.57
CA GLU A 13 -1.99 -4.08 -19.19
C GLU A 13 -3.38 -3.95 -18.54
N THR A 14 -4.05 -2.80 -18.64
CA THR A 14 -5.42 -2.61 -18.15
C THR A 14 -6.45 -3.16 -19.15
N ASN A 15 -7.72 -3.28 -18.70
CA ASN A 15 -8.83 -3.65 -19.59
C ASN A 15 -9.13 -2.64 -20.71
N GLN A 16 -8.41 -1.51 -20.79
CA GLN A 16 -8.50 -0.59 -21.93
C GLN A 16 -7.68 -1.09 -23.12
N TYR A 17 -6.55 -1.76 -22.85
CA TYR A 17 -5.56 -2.15 -23.88
C TYR A 17 -5.26 -3.65 -23.90
N ARG A 18 -5.67 -4.41 -22.88
CA ARG A 18 -5.60 -5.89 -22.83
C ARG A 18 -6.93 -6.45 -22.37
N ILE A 19 -7.70 -7.05 -23.28
CA ILE A 19 -9.11 -7.39 -23.08
C ILE A 19 -9.33 -8.89 -23.30
N PRO A 20 -9.71 -9.67 -22.27
CA PRO A 20 -9.71 -9.29 -20.87
C PRO A 20 -8.27 -9.16 -20.31
N MET A 21 -8.12 -8.42 -19.21
CA MET A 21 -6.83 -8.23 -18.54
C MET A 21 -6.30 -9.54 -17.95
N GLU A 22 -7.17 -10.33 -17.35
CA GLU A 22 -6.90 -11.63 -16.72
C GLU A 22 -7.53 -12.74 -17.55
N VAL A 23 -6.80 -13.82 -17.77
CA VAL A 23 -7.19 -14.89 -18.74
C VAL A 23 -6.81 -16.26 -18.23
N ASN A 24 -7.63 -17.27 -18.60
CA ASN A 24 -7.28 -18.67 -18.39
C ASN A 24 -6.44 -19.21 -19.56
N PRO A 25 -5.74 -20.34 -19.34
CA PRO A 25 -5.17 -21.11 -20.45
C PRO A 25 -6.23 -21.48 -21.48
N GLY A 26 -5.94 -21.23 -22.75
CA GLY A 26 -6.86 -21.51 -23.86
C GLY A 26 -7.76 -20.34 -24.27
N ASP A 27 -7.88 -19.31 -23.44
CA ASP A 27 -8.66 -18.10 -23.76
C ASP A 27 -8.02 -17.30 -24.91
N THR A 28 -8.78 -16.37 -25.46
CA THR A 28 -8.30 -15.38 -26.43
C THR A 28 -8.26 -14.00 -25.77
N VAL A 29 -7.12 -13.33 -25.86
CA VAL A 29 -6.93 -11.96 -25.41
C VAL A 29 -6.78 -11.03 -26.61
N THR A 30 -7.43 -9.88 -26.57
CA THR A 30 -7.24 -8.80 -27.54
C THR A 30 -6.26 -7.78 -26.95
N ILE A 31 -5.17 -7.54 -27.65
CA ILE A 31 -4.18 -6.51 -27.31
C ILE A 31 -4.41 -5.31 -28.23
N VAL A 32 -4.46 -4.13 -27.66
CA VAL A 32 -4.68 -2.86 -28.34
C VAL A 32 -3.43 -1.97 -28.20
N PHE A 33 -3.12 -1.24 -29.27
CA PHE A 33 -2.07 -0.22 -29.29
C PHE A 33 -2.62 1.06 -29.95
N ARG A 34 -2.32 2.21 -29.36
CA ARG A 34 -2.77 3.54 -29.82
C ARG A 34 -1.60 4.33 -30.41
N THR A 35 -1.85 5.01 -31.52
CA THR A 35 -0.93 5.95 -32.17
C THR A 35 -1.63 7.29 -32.43
N ALA A 36 -0.90 8.33 -32.85
CA ALA A 36 -1.55 9.46 -33.47
C ALA A 36 -2.23 9.06 -34.79
N LYS A 37 -3.25 9.80 -35.18
CA LYS A 37 -3.99 9.55 -36.41
C LYS A 37 -3.10 9.71 -37.64
N ASP A 38 -3.11 8.70 -38.50
CA ASP A 38 -2.37 8.66 -39.78
C ASP A 38 -0.86 8.93 -39.62
N ASP A 39 -0.26 8.54 -38.51
CA ASP A 39 1.12 8.87 -38.11
C ASP A 39 2.11 7.75 -38.35
N VAL A 40 1.65 6.51 -38.44
CA VAL A 40 2.51 5.32 -38.56
C VAL A 40 2.07 4.42 -39.71
N ASP A 41 3.05 3.79 -40.38
CA ASP A 41 2.79 2.84 -41.50
C ASP A 41 2.34 1.47 -40.96
N ALA A 42 2.91 1.04 -39.83
CA ALA A 42 2.62 -0.28 -39.26
C ALA A 42 2.94 -0.34 -37.76
N VAL A 43 2.12 -1.13 -37.06
CA VAL A 43 2.35 -1.56 -35.67
C VAL A 43 2.44 -3.09 -35.64
N TYR A 44 3.44 -3.60 -34.92
CA TYR A 44 3.65 -5.02 -34.73
C TYR A 44 3.73 -5.34 -33.24
N LEU A 45 3.08 -6.44 -32.86
CA LEU A 45 3.32 -7.05 -31.56
C LEU A 45 4.44 -8.09 -31.72
N ILE A 46 5.47 -8.00 -30.92
CA ILE A 46 6.61 -8.93 -30.91
C ILE A 46 6.49 -9.84 -29.70
N SER A 47 6.48 -11.16 -29.93
CA SER A 47 6.42 -12.15 -28.87
C SER A 47 7.12 -13.44 -29.29
N LYS A 48 7.97 -13.99 -28.43
CA LYS A 48 8.76 -15.21 -28.70
C LYS A 48 9.53 -15.13 -30.02
N GLY A 49 10.10 -13.97 -30.36
CA GLY A 49 10.81 -13.71 -31.61
C GLY A 49 9.92 -13.55 -32.84
N ASN A 50 8.62 -13.80 -32.76
CA ASN A 50 7.70 -13.62 -33.86
C ASN A 50 7.21 -12.17 -33.94
N ARG A 51 7.19 -11.65 -35.17
CA ARG A 51 6.68 -10.33 -35.50
C ARG A 51 5.26 -10.48 -36.07
N LEU A 52 4.28 -10.04 -35.28
CA LEU A 52 2.86 -10.21 -35.57
C LEU A 52 2.25 -8.86 -35.95
N PRO A 53 1.72 -8.69 -37.19
CA PRO A 53 1.14 -7.42 -37.60
C PRO A 53 -0.18 -7.16 -36.86
N MET A 54 -0.36 -5.94 -36.37
CA MET A 54 -1.61 -5.49 -35.80
C MET A 54 -2.48 -4.80 -36.82
N LYS A 55 -3.80 -4.94 -36.70
CA LYS A 55 -4.76 -4.35 -37.65
C LYS A 55 -5.35 -3.08 -37.05
N LYS A 56 -5.35 -1.98 -37.83
CA LYS A 56 -6.12 -0.78 -37.52
C LYS A 56 -7.60 -1.15 -37.52
N PHE A 57 -8.31 -0.88 -36.40
CA PHE A 57 -9.73 -1.23 -36.26
C PHE A 57 -10.61 -0.04 -35.91
N GLN A 58 -10.03 1.02 -35.37
CA GLN A 58 -10.74 2.22 -34.96
C GLN A 58 -9.87 3.45 -35.19
N SER A 59 -10.51 4.58 -35.51
CA SER A 59 -9.90 5.92 -35.58
C SER A 59 -10.87 6.92 -34.97
N ASN A 60 -10.31 7.96 -34.38
CA ASN A 60 -11.05 9.15 -33.95
C ASN A 60 -10.39 10.43 -34.48
N GLU A 61 -10.66 11.58 -33.88
CA GLU A 61 -10.10 12.87 -34.34
C GLU A 61 -8.57 12.96 -34.17
N ARG A 62 -7.98 12.26 -33.19
CA ARG A 62 -6.57 12.37 -32.80
C ARG A 62 -5.80 11.06 -32.88
N PHE A 63 -6.47 9.90 -32.79
CA PHE A 63 -5.82 8.61 -32.62
C PHE A 63 -6.28 7.58 -33.63
N ASP A 64 -5.36 6.65 -33.95
CA ASP A 64 -5.60 5.37 -34.56
C ASP A 64 -5.36 4.27 -33.53
N TYR A 65 -6.23 3.26 -33.53
CA TYR A 65 -6.13 2.10 -32.65
C TYR A 65 -5.89 0.84 -33.49
N TYR A 66 -4.86 0.09 -33.09
CA TYR A 66 -4.47 -1.17 -33.68
C TYR A 66 -4.75 -2.30 -32.72
N GLN A 67 -5.21 -3.45 -33.21
CA GLN A 67 -5.47 -4.62 -32.37
C GLN A 67 -4.93 -5.89 -32.98
N ILE A 68 -4.69 -6.87 -32.08
CA ILE A 68 -4.42 -8.26 -32.43
C ILE A 68 -5.07 -9.17 -31.40
N GLN A 69 -5.57 -10.33 -31.85
CA GLN A 69 -6.07 -11.40 -31.00
C GLN A 69 -5.01 -12.48 -30.85
N LEU A 70 -4.75 -12.89 -29.60
CA LEU A 70 -3.79 -13.91 -29.26
C LEU A 70 -4.48 -15.02 -28.47
N ARG A 71 -4.33 -16.27 -28.94
CA ARG A 71 -4.70 -17.41 -28.11
C ARG A 71 -3.63 -17.64 -27.05
N VAL A 72 -4.07 -17.76 -25.81
CA VAL A 72 -3.20 -17.89 -24.64
C VAL A 72 -2.89 -19.36 -24.39
N GLY A 73 -1.61 -19.69 -24.17
CA GLY A 73 -1.17 -21.04 -23.78
C GLY A 73 -1.12 -21.22 -22.28
N ASN A 74 -0.44 -22.27 -21.79
CA ASN A 74 -0.32 -22.58 -20.37
C ASN A 74 0.87 -21.88 -19.67
N ARG A 75 1.68 -21.13 -20.42
CA ARG A 75 2.88 -20.49 -19.89
C ARG A 75 2.83 -19.00 -20.08
N LYS A 76 3.44 -18.26 -19.15
CA LYS A 76 3.70 -16.82 -19.23
C LYS A 76 4.18 -16.44 -20.64
N ARG A 77 3.59 -15.39 -21.19
CA ARG A 77 3.91 -14.86 -22.51
C ARG A 77 4.30 -13.41 -22.43
N LEU A 78 5.56 -13.11 -22.71
CA LEU A 78 6.08 -11.76 -22.80
C LEU A 78 5.87 -11.18 -24.20
N TYR A 79 5.61 -9.86 -24.28
CA TYR A 79 5.45 -9.14 -25.54
C TYR A 79 5.82 -7.66 -25.37
N TYR A 80 6.15 -7.03 -26.52
CA TYR A 80 6.36 -5.60 -26.68
C TYR A 80 5.90 -5.18 -28.08
N PHE A 81 5.91 -3.88 -28.36
CA PHE A 81 5.50 -3.39 -29.67
C PHE A 81 6.69 -2.82 -30.45
N GLU A 82 6.62 -2.98 -31.78
CA GLU A 82 7.48 -2.32 -32.76
C GLU A 82 6.61 -1.43 -33.63
N ILE A 83 6.95 -0.15 -33.75
CA ILE A 83 6.24 0.87 -34.50
C ILE A 83 7.14 1.34 -35.64
N ARG A 84 6.59 1.48 -36.86
CA ARG A 84 7.33 1.93 -38.03
C ARG A 84 6.62 3.05 -38.77
N SER A 85 7.41 4.03 -39.22
CA SER A 85 6.98 5.08 -40.16
C SER A 85 8.17 5.48 -41.05
N GLY A 86 8.11 5.12 -42.34
CA GLY A 86 9.25 5.22 -43.26
C GLY A 86 10.43 4.41 -42.77
N ASP A 87 11.58 5.07 -42.60
CA ASP A 87 12.81 4.48 -42.07
C ASP A 87 12.86 4.48 -40.53
N GLU A 88 11.95 5.19 -39.87
CA GLU A 88 11.92 5.26 -38.41
C GLU A 88 11.35 4.00 -37.79
N ARG A 89 12.04 3.50 -36.77
CA ARG A 89 11.66 2.31 -35.99
C ARG A 89 11.75 2.61 -34.50
N LEU A 90 10.64 2.42 -33.79
CA LEU A 90 10.56 2.60 -32.34
C LEU A 90 10.07 1.32 -31.68
N PHE A 91 10.46 1.13 -30.43
CA PHE A 91 9.93 0.10 -29.54
C PHE A 91 9.09 0.73 -28.43
N TYR A 92 8.08 -0.03 -27.98
CA TYR A 92 7.24 0.37 -26.84
C TYR A 92 7.03 -0.84 -25.91
N ASN A 93 7.29 -0.63 -24.62
CA ASN A 93 7.10 -1.60 -23.55
C ASN A 93 6.63 -0.88 -22.27
N LYS A 94 6.66 -1.51 -21.09
CA LYS A 94 6.26 -0.89 -19.80
C LYS A 94 7.01 0.41 -19.49
N ARG A 95 8.28 0.52 -19.89
CA ARG A 95 9.09 1.73 -19.73
C ARG A 95 8.65 2.88 -20.65
N GLY A 96 7.81 2.57 -21.65
CA GLY A 96 7.39 3.52 -22.68
C GLY A 96 8.18 3.34 -23.98
N ILE A 97 8.50 4.43 -24.66
CA ILE A 97 9.11 4.48 -25.98
C ILE A 97 10.62 4.48 -25.88
N SER A 98 11.27 3.73 -26.77
CA SER A 98 12.72 3.76 -26.96
C SER A 98 13.12 3.44 -28.41
N GLU A 99 14.30 3.86 -28.82
CA GLU A 99 14.93 3.48 -30.09
C GLU A 99 15.60 2.11 -29.97
N ASP A 100 16.10 1.79 -28.78
CA ASP A 100 16.69 0.51 -28.43
C ASP A 100 15.72 -0.36 -27.63
N LEU A 101 15.75 -1.66 -27.87
CA LEU A 101 14.90 -2.62 -27.17
C LEU A 101 15.50 -2.98 -25.81
N HIS A 102 14.73 -2.75 -24.75
CA HIS A 102 15.00 -3.21 -23.38
C HIS A 102 13.97 -4.26 -22.99
N SER A 103 14.27 -5.55 -23.29
CA SER A 103 13.31 -6.67 -23.14
C SER A 103 12.87 -6.96 -21.70
N VAL A 104 13.63 -6.54 -20.69
CA VAL A 104 13.30 -6.68 -19.27
C VAL A 104 11.99 -5.95 -18.91
N TYR A 105 11.63 -4.90 -19.63
CA TYR A 105 10.38 -4.16 -19.46
C TYR A 105 9.22 -4.67 -20.32
N SER A 106 9.31 -5.88 -20.87
CA SER A 106 8.22 -6.45 -21.66
C SER A 106 6.93 -6.58 -20.86
N PHE A 107 5.80 -6.34 -21.52
CA PHE A 107 4.48 -6.68 -20.99
C PHE A 107 4.35 -8.21 -20.85
N GLY A 108 3.48 -8.67 -19.95
CA GLY A 108 3.29 -10.09 -19.71
C GLY A 108 1.84 -10.51 -19.59
N ILE A 109 1.49 -11.62 -20.23
CA ILE A 109 0.25 -12.34 -20.01
C ILE A 109 0.58 -13.55 -19.14
N ILE A 110 -0.03 -13.66 -17.98
CA ILE A 110 0.13 -14.76 -17.03
C ILE A 110 -1.19 -15.53 -16.98
N PRO A 111 -1.31 -16.67 -17.69
CA PRO A 111 -2.55 -17.44 -17.71
C PRO A 111 -2.87 -18.07 -16.36
N GLY A 112 -4.12 -17.93 -15.89
CA GLY A 112 -4.56 -18.46 -14.60
C GLY A 112 -4.20 -17.59 -13.39
N PHE A 113 -3.56 -16.45 -13.60
CA PHE A 113 -3.31 -15.48 -12.55
C PHE A 113 -4.45 -14.47 -12.48
N PHE A 114 -5.17 -14.48 -11.37
CA PHE A 114 -6.27 -13.59 -11.07
C PHE A 114 -6.04 -12.95 -9.71
N THR A 115 -6.33 -11.66 -9.64
CA THR A 115 -6.38 -10.92 -8.38
C THR A 115 -7.83 -10.59 -8.04
N PRO A 116 -8.23 -10.63 -6.76
CA PRO A 116 -9.61 -10.34 -6.39
C PRO A 116 -10.06 -8.96 -6.87
N ASP A 117 -11.24 -8.89 -7.46
CA ASP A 117 -11.77 -7.62 -8.00
C ASP A 117 -11.97 -6.57 -6.90
N TRP A 118 -12.31 -7.01 -5.69
CA TRP A 118 -12.49 -6.12 -4.56
C TRP A 118 -11.18 -5.40 -4.16
N ALA A 119 -10.01 -6.01 -4.38
CA ALA A 119 -8.70 -5.44 -4.01
C ALA A 119 -8.20 -4.39 -5.01
N LYS A 120 -8.70 -4.41 -6.27
CA LYS A 120 -8.27 -3.48 -7.32
C LYS A 120 -8.66 -2.03 -6.99
N GLY A 121 -7.65 -1.23 -6.61
CA GLY A 121 -7.83 0.15 -6.17
C GLY A 121 -8.67 0.27 -4.89
N ALA A 122 -8.63 -0.71 -4.00
CA ALA A 122 -9.33 -0.64 -2.71
C ALA A 122 -8.64 0.37 -1.78
N VAL A 123 -9.44 1.12 -1.04
CA VAL A 123 -8.94 2.02 -0.01
C VAL A 123 -8.66 1.21 1.25
N MET A 124 -7.37 1.07 1.59
CA MET A 124 -6.91 0.29 2.73
C MET A 124 -6.52 1.18 3.90
N TYR A 125 -6.62 0.64 5.11
CA TYR A 125 -6.28 1.34 6.34
C TYR A 125 -5.49 0.40 7.25
N GLN A 126 -4.22 0.72 7.49
CA GLN A 126 -3.34 -0.04 8.38
C GLN A 126 -3.54 0.38 9.82
N ILE A 127 -3.78 -0.57 10.72
CA ILE A 127 -3.99 -0.34 12.16
C ILE A 127 -2.88 -1.02 12.97
N TYR A 128 -2.19 -0.24 13.79
CA TYR A 128 -1.37 -0.73 14.91
C TYR A 128 -2.28 -0.84 16.13
N VAL A 129 -2.70 -2.05 16.48
CA VAL A 129 -3.86 -2.28 17.37
C VAL A 129 -3.67 -1.65 18.74
N ASP A 130 -2.54 -1.89 19.40
CA ASP A 130 -2.22 -1.32 20.74
C ASP A 130 -2.34 0.22 20.84
N ARG A 131 -2.30 0.92 19.70
CA ARG A 131 -2.26 2.38 19.62
C ARG A 131 -3.48 3.02 18.98
N PHE A 132 -4.51 2.23 18.63
CA PHE A 132 -5.67 2.75 17.93
C PHE A 132 -6.77 3.23 18.88
N TYR A 133 -7.32 2.34 19.72
CA TYR A 133 -8.30 2.69 20.74
C TYR A 133 -8.43 1.53 21.75
N ASN A 134 -8.46 1.86 23.06
CA ASN A 134 -8.74 0.91 24.13
C ASN A 134 -10.26 0.80 24.31
N GLY A 135 -10.82 -0.35 23.91
CA GLY A 135 -12.27 -0.64 24.00
C GLY A 135 -12.64 -1.44 25.24
N ASP A 136 -11.74 -2.28 25.74
CA ASP A 136 -11.95 -3.09 26.95
C ASP A 136 -10.73 -3.07 27.89
N PRO A 137 -10.67 -2.13 28.84
CA PRO A 137 -9.56 -2.06 29.78
C PRO A 137 -9.35 -3.31 30.67
N ALA A 138 -10.27 -4.28 30.63
CA ALA A 138 -10.12 -5.53 31.41
C ALA A 138 -9.10 -6.48 30.77
N ASN A 139 -8.81 -6.33 29.48
CA ASN A 139 -7.82 -7.15 28.76
C ASN A 139 -6.42 -6.54 28.73
N ASP A 140 -6.22 -5.32 29.24
CA ASP A 140 -4.93 -4.62 29.20
C ASP A 140 -3.81 -5.44 29.82
N VAL A 141 -2.61 -5.36 29.20
CA VAL A 141 -1.37 -5.82 29.82
C VAL A 141 -1.08 -4.98 31.07
N MET A 142 -0.82 -5.62 32.19
CA MET A 142 -0.57 -4.93 33.46
C MET A 142 0.93 -4.71 33.67
N THR A 143 1.30 -3.60 34.31
CA THR A 143 2.69 -3.36 34.73
C THR A 143 3.18 -4.51 35.62
N GLY A 144 4.31 -5.13 35.27
CA GLY A 144 4.86 -6.27 35.97
C GLY A 144 4.12 -7.61 35.69
N GLU A 145 3.32 -7.70 34.65
CA GLU A 145 2.65 -8.94 34.30
C GLU A 145 3.63 -10.05 33.87
N TYR A 146 4.67 -9.68 33.16
CA TYR A 146 5.82 -10.53 32.78
C TYR A 146 7.06 -9.66 32.53
N SER A 147 8.19 -10.29 32.19
CA SER A 147 9.39 -9.58 31.77
C SER A 147 9.65 -9.78 30.27
N TYR A 148 10.13 -8.73 29.60
CA TYR A 148 10.50 -8.77 28.19
C TYR A 148 11.74 -7.91 27.93
N ILE A 149 12.74 -8.47 27.23
CA ILE A 149 14.03 -7.81 26.92
C ILE A 149 14.66 -7.15 28.18
N GLY A 150 14.82 -7.98 29.24
CA GLY A 150 15.59 -7.63 30.42
C GLY A 150 14.94 -6.64 31.41
N ASP A 151 13.64 -6.39 31.27
CA ASP A 151 12.86 -5.59 32.21
C ASP A 151 11.39 -6.01 32.22
N GLN A 152 10.62 -5.56 33.17
CA GLN A 152 9.18 -5.84 33.23
C GLN A 152 8.41 -5.01 32.21
N VAL A 153 7.29 -5.57 31.71
CA VAL A 153 6.36 -4.83 30.86
C VAL A 153 5.65 -3.75 31.64
N GLU A 154 5.22 -2.70 30.95
CA GLU A 154 4.61 -1.52 31.53
C GLU A 154 3.27 -1.21 30.81
N LYS A 155 2.21 -1.01 31.61
CA LYS A 155 0.98 -0.38 31.15
C LYS A 155 1.19 1.13 31.14
N VAL A 156 1.00 1.77 30.01
CA VAL A 156 1.05 3.24 29.88
C VAL A 156 -0.32 3.80 30.25
N GLU A 157 -0.38 4.60 31.33
CA GLU A 157 -1.64 5.16 31.83
C GLU A 157 -2.12 6.38 31.05
N ASP A 158 -1.18 7.18 30.52
CA ASP A 158 -1.51 8.34 29.70
C ASP A 158 -1.53 7.99 28.22
N TRP A 159 -2.73 7.89 27.64
CA TRP A 159 -2.94 7.61 26.22
C TRP A 159 -2.14 8.56 25.29
N ASN A 160 -1.85 9.77 25.72
CA ASN A 160 -1.14 10.78 24.92
C ASN A 160 0.37 10.79 25.16
N GLN A 161 0.89 9.91 26.00
CA GLN A 161 2.34 9.78 26.20
C GLN A 161 3.01 9.35 24.90
N TYR A 162 4.14 9.94 24.55
CA TYR A 162 4.90 9.51 23.37
C TYR A 162 5.68 8.23 23.65
N PRO A 163 5.86 7.36 22.61
CA PRO A 163 6.68 6.18 22.71
C PRO A 163 8.12 6.47 23.16
N GLY A 164 8.67 5.65 24.05
CA GLY A 164 10.09 5.71 24.44
C GLY A 164 10.99 4.88 23.52
N ILE A 165 12.31 4.97 23.68
CA ILE A 165 13.28 4.20 22.87
C ILE A 165 13.08 2.68 23.01
N MET A 166 12.74 2.22 24.22
CA MET A 166 12.45 0.80 24.50
C MET A 166 10.95 0.51 24.57
N ASP A 167 10.21 1.08 23.62
CA ASP A 167 8.76 1.01 23.54
C ASP A 167 8.17 -0.39 23.44
N VAL A 168 8.92 -1.37 22.98
CA VAL A 168 8.44 -2.74 22.69
C VAL A 168 7.73 -3.43 23.87
N ARG A 169 7.94 -2.98 25.09
CA ARG A 169 7.34 -3.48 26.33
C ARG A 169 6.37 -2.51 27.00
N SER A 170 6.06 -1.38 26.35
CA SER A 170 5.11 -0.36 26.84
C SER A 170 3.78 -0.52 26.10
N PHE A 171 2.71 -0.81 26.85
CA PHE A 171 1.39 -1.14 26.30
C PHE A 171 0.40 -0.02 26.61
N TYR A 172 -0.34 0.43 25.58
CA TYR A 172 -1.36 1.48 25.69
C TYR A 172 -2.79 0.90 25.78
N GLY A 173 -2.94 -0.39 25.53
CA GLY A 173 -4.19 -1.10 25.74
C GLY A 173 -5.17 -1.02 24.57
N GLY A 174 -4.76 -0.54 23.39
CA GLY A 174 -5.62 -0.64 22.20
C GLY A 174 -5.90 -2.11 21.86
N ASP A 175 -7.14 -2.40 21.43
CA ASP A 175 -7.64 -3.74 21.24
C ASP A 175 -8.66 -3.87 20.07
N LEU A 176 -9.14 -5.07 19.80
CA LEU A 176 -10.12 -5.33 18.75
C LEU A 176 -11.51 -4.79 19.10
N GLN A 177 -11.87 -4.73 20.39
CA GLN A 177 -13.11 -4.04 20.81
C GLN A 177 -13.04 -2.55 20.46
N GLY A 178 -11.88 -1.93 20.66
CA GLY A 178 -11.63 -0.53 20.27
C GLY A 178 -11.77 -0.30 18.77
N ILE A 179 -11.33 -1.26 17.95
CA ILE A 179 -11.56 -1.19 16.49
C ILE A 179 -13.05 -1.30 16.20
N LEU A 180 -13.79 -2.22 16.86
CA LEU A 180 -15.26 -2.33 16.72
C LEU A 180 -15.97 -1.01 17.06
N ASP A 181 -15.57 -0.37 18.14
CA ASP A 181 -16.15 0.91 18.60
C ASP A 181 -15.90 2.05 17.60
N LYS A 182 -14.87 1.93 16.76
CA LYS A 182 -14.48 2.91 15.74
C LYS A 182 -14.83 2.50 14.31
N LEU A 183 -15.52 1.38 14.09
CA LEU A 183 -15.89 0.92 12.75
C LEU A 183 -16.74 1.94 11.98
N ASP A 184 -17.63 2.65 12.64
CA ASP A 184 -18.45 3.67 11.99
C ASP A 184 -17.62 4.86 11.52
N TYR A 185 -16.53 5.22 12.25
CA TYR A 185 -15.55 6.20 11.81
C TYR A 185 -14.82 5.73 10.55
N LEU A 186 -14.33 4.48 10.53
CA LEU A 186 -13.62 3.91 9.38
C LEU A 186 -14.53 3.80 8.15
N ALA A 187 -15.78 3.42 8.34
CA ALA A 187 -16.78 3.37 7.27
C ALA A 187 -17.09 4.76 6.71
N ASP A 188 -17.25 5.79 7.58
CA ASP A 188 -17.48 7.18 7.20
C ASP A 188 -16.25 7.82 6.53
N LEU A 189 -15.04 7.44 6.91
CA LEU A 189 -13.81 7.80 6.21
C LEU A 189 -13.78 7.19 4.78
N GLY A 190 -14.47 6.06 4.59
CA GLY A 190 -14.58 5.38 3.31
C GLY A 190 -13.62 4.20 3.12
N VAL A 191 -13.06 3.67 4.22
CA VAL A 191 -12.20 2.47 4.24
C VAL A 191 -12.94 1.26 3.66
N GLU A 192 -12.26 0.49 2.84
CA GLU A 192 -12.76 -0.75 2.23
C GLU A 192 -12.03 -1.99 2.77
N VAL A 193 -10.82 -1.82 3.29
CA VAL A 193 -9.99 -2.91 3.83
C VAL A 193 -9.25 -2.44 5.08
N ILE A 194 -9.33 -3.20 6.15
CA ILE A 194 -8.48 -3.04 7.33
C ILE A 194 -7.32 -4.03 7.23
N TYR A 195 -6.10 -3.53 7.25
CA TYR A 195 -4.89 -4.32 7.47
C TYR A 195 -4.40 -4.09 8.89
N MET A 196 -4.38 -5.14 9.71
CA MET A 196 -3.88 -5.08 11.09
C MET A 196 -2.44 -5.56 11.16
N ASN A 197 -1.57 -4.83 11.87
CA ASN A 197 -0.31 -5.38 12.33
C ASN A 197 -0.57 -6.67 13.13
N PRO A 198 0.43 -7.53 13.40
CA PRO A 198 0.17 -8.85 13.98
C PRO A 198 -0.72 -8.82 15.23
N ILE A 199 -1.62 -9.79 15.33
CA ILE A 199 -2.60 -9.90 16.43
C ILE A 199 -2.59 -11.26 17.12
N PHE A 200 -1.72 -12.16 16.69
CA PHE A 200 -1.54 -13.46 17.36
C PHE A 200 -0.88 -13.30 18.73
N VAL A 201 -1.04 -14.27 19.60
CA VAL A 201 -0.40 -14.25 20.93
C VAL A 201 1.07 -13.93 20.80
N SER A 202 1.54 -12.89 21.48
CA SER A 202 2.92 -12.39 21.40
C SER A 202 3.26 -11.49 22.59
N PRO A 203 4.51 -11.53 23.09
CA PRO A 203 4.87 -10.79 24.29
C PRO A 203 5.16 -9.29 24.06
N SER A 204 5.44 -8.85 22.83
CA SER A 204 5.65 -7.43 22.54
C SER A 204 4.37 -6.70 22.16
N ASN A 205 4.38 -5.37 22.22
CA ASN A 205 3.28 -4.56 21.74
C ASN A 205 3.12 -4.58 20.22
N HIS A 206 4.22 -4.83 19.47
CA HIS A 206 4.19 -4.93 18.00
C HIS A 206 3.80 -6.32 17.49
N LYS A 207 3.92 -7.35 18.32
CA LYS A 207 3.54 -8.75 18.06
C LYS A 207 4.18 -9.44 16.84
N TYR A 208 5.32 -8.93 16.36
CA TYR A 208 6.14 -9.62 15.35
C TYR A 208 6.96 -10.79 15.93
N ASP A 209 6.88 -11.04 17.23
CA ASP A 209 7.48 -12.13 17.97
C ASP A 209 6.43 -13.15 18.41
N CYS A 210 5.77 -13.76 17.44
CA CYS A 210 4.62 -14.65 17.63
C CYS A 210 4.91 -15.79 18.60
N GLN A 211 4.06 -15.91 19.61
CA GLN A 211 4.10 -16.98 20.62
C GLN A 211 3.22 -18.17 20.20
N ASP A 212 2.05 -17.91 19.60
CA ASP A 212 1.13 -18.96 19.13
C ASP A 212 0.33 -18.48 17.90
N TYR A 213 0.50 -19.16 16.76
CA TYR A 213 -0.19 -18.83 15.51
C TYR A 213 -1.65 -19.33 15.45
N ASP A 214 -2.05 -20.16 16.40
CA ASP A 214 -3.39 -20.74 16.43
C ASP A 214 -4.43 -19.83 17.07
N TYR A 215 -3.99 -18.82 17.82
CA TYR A 215 -4.87 -18.01 18.64
C TYR A 215 -4.57 -16.51 18.52
N ILE A 216 -5.66 -15.74 18.53
CA ILE A 216 -5.57 -14.28 18.69
C ILE A 216 -5.19 -13.98 20.14
N ASP A 217 -4.39 -12.95 20.36
CA ASP A 217 -3.93 -12.59 21.70
C ASP A 217 -5.11 -12.20 22.62
N PRO A 218 -5.28 -12.84 23.78
CA PRO A 218 -6.32 -12.47 24.73
C PRO A 218 -6.28 -11.02 25.20
N HIS A 219 -5.09 -10.39 25.20
CA HIS A 219 -4.96 -8.95 25.49
C HIS A 219 -5.55 -8.04 24.39
N PHE A 220 -5.87 -8.59 23.23
CA PHE A 220 -6.57 -7.86 22.18
C PHE A 220 -8.05 -8.22 22.07
N THR A 221 -8.56 -9.13 22.91
CA THR A 221 -9.92 -9.65 22.81
C THR A 221 -10.59 -9.73 24.18
N VAL A 222 -10.77 -10.94 24.73
CA VAL A 222 -11.45 -11.17 25.99
C VAL A 222 -10.69 -12.18 26.84
N ILE A 223 -10.57 -11.90 28.13
CA ILE A 223 -9.96 -12.77 29.14
C ILE A 223 -11.06 -13.28 30.04
N LYS A 224 -11.41 -14.58 29.96
CA LYS A 224 -12.45 -15.24 30.78
C LYS A 224 -11.94 -15.58 32.16
N LYS A 225 -10.72 -16.11 32.22
CA LYS A 225 -10.04 -16.47 33.47
C LYS A 225 -8.93 -15.48 33.71
N ASP A 226 -9.16 -14.51 34.55
CA ASP A 226 -8.18 -13.52 34.95
C ASP A 226 -7.81 -13.68 36.41
N GLY A 227 -6.57 -14.07 36.69
CA GLY A 227 -6.04 -14.33 38.02
C GLY A 227 -4.52 -14.46 37.99
N GLY A 228 -3.97 -15.00 39.07
CA GLY A 228 -2.51 -15.08 39.24
C GLY A 228 -1.91 -13.75 39.73
N GLU A 229 -0.72 -13.86 40.28
CA GLU A 229 0.01 -12.70 40.82
C GLU A 229 0.86 -12.05 39.71
N LEU A 230 1.09 -10.76 39.84
CA LEU A 230 2.06 -10.05 39.04
C LEU A 230 3.48 -10.39 39.51
N LEU A 231 4.48 -10.23 38.64
CA LEU A 231 5.87 -10.38 39.06
C LEU A 231 6.22 -9.36 40.17
N PRO A 232 6.91 -9.77 41.23
CA PRO A 232 7.48 -8.83 42.19
C PRO A 232 8.41 -7.83 41.46
N GLU A 233 8.53 -6.62 41.99
CA GLU A 233 9.42 -5.60 41.43
C GLU A 233 10.84 -6.14 41.25
N GLY A 234 11.38 -6.02 40.01
CA GLY A 234 12.71 -6.50 39.64
C GLY A 234 12.84 -8.01 39.41
N GLU A 235 11.77 -8.81 39.57
CA GLU A 235 11.76 -10.22 39.15
C GLU A 235 11.70 -10.31 37.63
N LEU A 236 12.53 -11.14 37.01
CA LEU A 236 12.62 -11.32 35.55
C LEU A 236 12.35 -12.75 35.10
N ASP A 237 12.12 -13.68 36.03
CA ASP A 237 11.85 -15.09 35.73
C ASP A 237 10.38 -15.29 35.38
N ASN A 238 10.11 -15.43 34.09
CA ASN A 238 8.76 -15.57 33.54
C ASN A 238 8.04 -16.86 33.96
N ARG A 239 8.74 -17.85 34.54
CA ARG A 239 8.11 -19.03 35.18
C ARG A 239 7.21 -18.64 36.38
N LYS A 240 7.40 -17.44 36.92
CA LYS A 240 6.64 -16.86 38.03
C LYS A 240 5.60 -15.84 37.56
N ALA A 241 5.47 -15.62 36.26
CA ALA A 241 4.49 -14.73 35.67
C ALA A 241 3.10 -15.38 35.63
N ASP A 242 2.57 -15.73 36.80
CA ASP A 242 1.36 -16.55 36.94
C ASP A 242 0.17 -15.95 36.20
N ARG A 243 0.01 -14.61 36.26
CA ARG A 243 -1.06 -13.91 35.55
C ARG A 243 -0.92 -14.00 34.05
N TYR A 244 0.27 -13.73 33.50
CA TYR A 244 0.53 -13.83 32.07
C TYR A 244 0.31 -15.26 31.58
N ILE A 245 0.88 -16.26 32.28
CA ILE A 245 0.70 -17.68 31.94
C ILE A 245 -0.79 -18.02 31.92
N GLN A 246 -1.58 -17.61 32.93
CA GLN A 246 -3.01 -17.88 32.94
C GLN A 246 -3.72 -17.22 31.76
N ARG A 247 -3.37 -15.97 31.40
CA ARG A 247 -4.03 -15.24 30.33
C ARG A 247 -3.75 -15.82 28.94
N VAL A 248 -2.48 -16.23 28.66
CA VAL A 248 -2.05 -16.59 27.29
C VAL A 248 -1.74 -18.07 27.07
N VAL A 249 -1.81 -18.92 28.12
CA VAL A 249 -1.58 -20.37 28.02
C VAL A 249 -2.86 -21.19 28.32
N ASP A 250 -3.77 -20.63 29.12
CA ASP A 250 -5.04 -21.31 29.43
C ASP A 250 -5.93 -21.39 28.17
N ARG A 251 -6.29 -22.60 27.78
CA ARG A 251 -7.07 -22.88 26.56
C ARG A 251 -8.42 -22.19 26.51
N GLU A 252 -9.10 -22.02 27.66
CA GLU A 252 -10.40 -21.34 27.70
C GLU A 252 -10.29 -19.86 27.33
N ASN A 253 -9.21 -19.20 27.72
CA ASN A 253 -8.92 -17.83 27.27
C ASN A 253 -8.60 -17.79 25.78
N LEU A 254 -7.73 -18.69 25.31
CA LEU A 254 -7.33 -18.75 23.90
C LEU A 254 -8.52 -19.05 22.96
N GLU A 255 -9.39 -20.00 23.36
CA GLU A 255 -10.61 -20.31 22.60
C GLU A 255 -11.60 -19.14 22.60
N ALA A 256 -11.78 -18.48 23.75
CA ALA A 256 -12.63 -17.30 23.87
C ALA A 256 -12.13 -16.14 23.01
N SER A 257 -10.82 -15.97 22.92
CA SER A 257 -10.18 -14.99 22.04
C SER A 257 -10.53 -15.25 20.58
N ASN A 258 -10.42 -16.50 20.13
CA ASN A 258 -10.79 -16.87 18.76
C ASN A 258 -12.31 -16.72 18.49
N GLU A 259 -13.17 -17.04 19.48
CA GLU A 259 -14.62 -16.79 19.38
C GLU A 259 -14.93 -15.29 19.22
N PHE A 260 -14.26 -14.44 20.00
CA PHE A 260 -14.39 -12.99 19.86
C PHE A 260 -13.94 -12.53 18.47
N PHE A 261 -12.83 -13.06 17.94
CA PHE A 261 -12.34 -12.71 16.62
C PHE A 261 -13.32 -13.08 15.50
N ILE A 262 -14.01 -14.22 15.61
CA ILE A 262 -15.07 -14.57 14.65
C ILE A 262 -16.15 -13.49 14.65
N HIS A 263 -16.61 -13.05 15.82
CA HIS A 263 -17.57 -11.96 15.95
C HIS A 263 -17.02 -10.64 15.36
N PHE A 264 -15.76 -10.32 15.64
CA PHE A 264 -15.09 -9.15 15.08
C PHE A 264 -15.13 -9.15 13.55
N VAL A 265 -14.77 -10.26 12.91
CA VAL A 265 -14.78 -10.39 11.44
C VAL A 265 -16.19 -10.20 10.89
N GLU A 266 -17.21 -10.81 11.53
CA GLU A 266 -18.60 -10.65 11.12
C GLU A 266 -19.07 -9.18 11.17
N GLU A 267 -18.72 -8.44 12.22
CA GLU A 267 -19.10 -7.02 12.38
C GLU A 267 -18.42 -6.13 11.34
N VAL A 268 -17.15 -6.39 11.04
CA VAL A 268 -16.40 -5.68 9.99
C VAL A 268 -17.01 -5.96 8.62
N HIS A 269 -17.29 -7.22 8.30
CA HIS A 269 -17.91 -7.64 7.04
C HIS A 269 -19.34 -7.09 6.86
N LYS A 270 -20.13 -6.95 7.93
CA LYS A 270 -21.48 -6.32 7.88
C LYS A 270 -21.42 -4.88 7.39
N ARG A 271 -20.31 -4.19 7.57
CA ARG A 271 -20.05 -2.83 7.06
C ARG A 271 -19.47 -2.79 5.66
N GLY A 272 -19.26 -3.97 5.05
CA GLY A 272 -18.66 -4.11 3.72
C GLY A 272 -17.14 -3.85 3.71
N ILE A 273 -16.50 -3.90 4.86
CA ILE A 273 -15.05 -3.76 5.04
C ILE A 273 -14.42 -5.15 5.09
N ARG A 274 -13.24 -5.32 4.53
CA ARG A 274 -12.47 -6.55 4.49
C ARG A 274 -11.29 -6.51 5.46
N ILE A 275 -10.70 -7.67 5.74
CA ILE A 275 -9.65 -7.82 6.75
C ILE A 275 -8.44 -8.54 6.16
N LEU A 276 -7.26 -7.97 6.39
CA LEU A 276 -5.97 -8.62 6.13
C LEU A 276 -5.25 -8.86 7.46
N LEU A 277 -4.72 -10.07 7.63
CA LEU A 277 -3.85 -10.44 8.74
C LEU A 277 -2.37 -10.30 8.35
N ASP A 278 -1.53 -10.05 9.34
CA ASP A 278 -0.07 -10.05 9.20
C ASP A 278 0.48 -11.45 9.53
N GLY A 279 1.15 -12.07 8.57
CA GLY A 279 1.74 -13.39 8.68
C GLY A 279 3.25 -13.32 8.91
N VAL A 280 3.67 -13.47 10.15
CA VAL A 280 5.09 -13.47 10.54
C VAL A 280 5.60 -14.90 10.52
N PHE A 281 6.00 -15.39 9.34
CA PHE A 281 6.37 -16.80 9.17
C PHE A 281 7.88 -17.04 9.00
N ASN A 282 8.69 -15.99 8.85
CA ASN A 282 10.13 -16.11 8.77
C ASN A 282 10.79 -16.53 10.12
N HIS A 283 10.22 -16.07 11.21
CA HIS A 283 10.66 -16.28 12.58
C HIS A 283 9.46 -16.34 13.52
N CYS A 284 9.69 -16.76 14.76
CA CYS A 284 8.70 -16.65 15.84
C CYS A 284 9.28 -15.86 17.01
N GLY A 285 8.57 -15.77 18.13
CA GLY A 285 9.09 -15.20 19.37
C GLY A 285 9.85 -16.20 20.22
N SER A 286 10.73 -15.74 21.12
CA SER A 286 11.39 -16.60 22.11
C SER A 286 10.40 -17.23 23.12
N PHE A 287 9.22 -16.62 23.27
CA PHE A 287 8.11 -17.11 24.08
C PHE A 287 7.31 -18.21 23.38
N ASN A 288 7.54 -18.46 22.08
CA ASN A 288 6.76 -19.40 21.30
C ASN A 288 6.77 -20.81 21.90
N LYS A 289 5.59 -21.44 21.95
CA LYS A 289 5.37 -22.79 22.53
C LYS A 289 6.30 -23.88 21.96
N TRP A 290 6.79 -23.73 20.74
CA TRP A 290 7.69 -24.69 20.11
C TRP A 290 9.13 -24.58 20.65
N LEU A 291 9.56 -23.38 21.03
CA LEU A 291 10.89 -23.14 21.61
C LEU A 291 10.81 -23.17 23.15
N ASP A 292 9.87 -22.44 23.71
CA ASP A 292 9.62 -22.25 25.15
C ASP A 292 10.89 -21.80 25.91
N ARG A 293 11.58 -20.79 25.38
CA ARG A 293 12.77 -20.26 26.04
C ARG A 293 12.47 -19.66 27.41
N GLU A 294 11.29 -19.06 27.56
CA GLU A 294 10.84 -18.45 28.80
C GLU A 294 10.19 -19.47 29.77
N ARG A 295 10.02 -20.72 29.34
CA ARG A 295 9.56 -21.85 30.13
C ARG A 295 8.14 -21.65 30.71
N LEU A 296 7.27 -21.08 29.90
CA LEU A 296 5.88 -20.77 30.26
C LEU A 296 4.99 -22.04 30.23
N TYR A 297 5.37 -23.02 29.44
CA TYR A 297 4.56 -24.20 29.14
C TYR A 297 4.96 -25.43 29.97
N GLU A 298 6.11 -25.42 30.66
CA GLU A 298 6.61 -26.57 31.44
C GLU A 298 5.68 -27.02 32.55
N SER A 299 4.91 -26.12 33.16
CA SER A 299 3.96 -26.46 34.24
C SER A 299 2.60 -26.91 33.72
N SER A 300 2.34 -26.76 32.41
CA SER A 300 1.07 -27.16 31.79
C SER A 300 1.16 -28.58 31.24
N GLY A 301 0.25 -29.43 31.63
CA GLY A 301 0.14 -30.77 31.06
C GLY A 301 -0.48 -30.83 29.66
N ASP A 302 -0.84 -29.69 29.09
CA ASP A 302 -1.56 -29.58 27.82
C ASP A 302 -0.63 -29.33 26.64
N TYR A 303 0.66 -29.11 26.90
CA TYR A 303 1.67 -28.76 25.86
C TYR A 303 2.86 -29.72 25.92
N GLU A 304 3.47 -29.94 24.76
CA GLU A 304 4.73 -30.69 24.65
C GLU A 304 5.92 -29.81 25.08
N GLU A 305 7.02 -30.43 25.51
CA GLU A 305 8.25 -29.71 25.87
C GLU A 305 8.79 -28.92 24.68
N GLY A 306 9.17 -27.66 24.90
CA GLY A 306 9.80 -26.81 23.89
C GLY A 306 11.21 -27.25 23.49
N ALA A 307 11.65 -26.88 22.29
CA ALA A 307 12.96 -27.25 21.76
C ALA A 307 14.14 -26.63 22.53
N TYR A 308 13.95 -25.53 23.24
CA TYR A 308 14.93 -24.96 24.15
C TYR A 308 15.14 -25.86 25.39
N VAL A 309 14.04 -26.42 25.89
CA VAL A 309 14.02 -27.19 27.15
C VAL A 309 14.65 -28.56 26.97
N SER A 310 14.33 -29.26 25.86
CA SER A 310 14.72 -30.66 25.69
C SER A 310 15.17 -30.97 24.27
N GLU A 311 16.28 -31.75 24.15
CA GLU A 311 16.71 -32.35 22.89
C GLU A 311 15.65 -33.31 22.29
N LEU A 312 14.81 -33.91 23.14
CA LEU A 312 13.76 -34.84 22.73
C LEU A 312 12.43 -34.15 22.35
N SER A 313 12.40 -32.83 22.36
CA SER A 313 11.22 -32.07 21.97
C SER A 313 10.75 -32.45 20.57
N PRO A 314 9.45 -32.63 20.33
CA PRO A 314 8.89 -32.85 18.99
C PRO A 314 9.13 -31.62 18.08
N TYR A 315 9.42 -30.48 18.64
CA TYR A 315 9.72 -29.24 17.90
C TYR A 315 11.21 -29.00 17.66
N ARG A 316 12.08 -29.98 18.00
CA ARG A 316 13.55 -29.86 17.88
C ARG A 316 13.97 -29.42 16.47
N GLU A 317 13.37 -30.00 15.43
CA GLU A 317 13.69 -29.73 14.04
C GLU A 317 13.04 -28.44 13.48
N PHE A 318 12.21 -27.73 14.28
CA PHE A 318 11.65 -26.44 13.91
C PHE A 318 12.67 -25.31 13.98
N PHE A 319 13.78 -25.57 14.69
CA PHE A 319 14.88 -24.63 14.92
C PHE A 319 16.21 -25.25 14.58
N ARG A 320 17.16 -24.39 14.19
CA ARG A 320 18.54 -24.78 13.99
C ARG A 320 19.36 -24.40 15.22
N PHE A 321 20.09 -25.37 15.77
CA PHE A 321 20.98 -25.17 16.91
C PHE A 321 22.43 -25.35 16.48
N ASP A 322 23.29 -24.39 16.80
CA ASP A 322 24.72 -24.41 16.45
C ASP A 322 25.51 -25.36 17.37
N ASN A 323 24.98 -25.66 18.58
CA ASN A 323 25.57 -26.60 19.51
C ASN A 323 24.53 -27.62 19.97
N GLU A 324 24.73 -28.89 19.59
CA GLU A 324 23.79 -30.00 19.85
C GLU A 324 24.06 -30.72 21.19
N HIS A 325 24.95 -30.20 22.05
CA HIS A 325 25.35 -30.86 23.30
C HIS A 325 24.98 -30.05 24.57
N GLU A 326 24.24 -28.96 24.43
CA GLU A 326 23.99 -28.00 25.51
C GLU A 326 22.60 -28.14 26.16
N TRP A 327 21.89 -29.25 25.94
CA TRP A 327 20.65 -29.49 26.67
C TRP A 327 20.89 -29.98 28.09
N PRO A 328 19.92 -29.67 29.01
CA PRO A 328 18.68 -28.90 28.83
C PRO A 328 18.96 -27.39 28.74
N TYR A 329 17.99 -26.65 28.16
CA TYR A 329 17.99 -25.18 28.04
C TYR A 329 19.05 -24.65 27.06
N ASN A 330 18.96 -25.08 25.82
CA ASN A 330 19.94 -24.77 24.79
C ASN A 330 19.76 -23.35 24.20
N GLU A 331 20.68 -22.44 24.55
CA GLU A 331 20.72 -21.04 24.08
C GLU A 331 21.31 -20.87 22.66
N TYR A 332 21.79 -21.96 22.00
CA TYR A 332 22.52 -21.87 20.74
C TYR A 332 21.61 -22.00 19.50
N TYR A 333 20.32 -21.71 19.61
CA TYR A 333 19.42 -21.64 18.46
C TYR A 333 19.72 -20.42 17.57
N GLU A 334 19.43 -20.54 16.27
CA GLU A 334 19.58 -19.45 15.31
C GLU A 334 18.50 -18.39 15.52
N GLY A 335 18.89 -17.11 15.63
CA GLY A 335 17.99 -15.96 15.63
C GLY A 335 18.03 -15.23 14.29
N TRP A 336 16.92 -14.68 13.84
CA TRP A 336 16.88 -13.80 12.67
C TRP A 336 17.76 -12.57 12.91
N TRP A 337 18.71 -12.34 12.02
CA TRP A 337 19.80 -11.36 12.17
C TRP A 337 20.55 -11.45 13.52
N GLY A 338 20.56 -12.63 14.14
CA GLY A 338 21.21 -12.88 15.42
C GLY A 338 20.41 -12.49 16.65
N HIS A 339 19.18 -11.99 16.49
CA HIS A 339 18.29 -11.64 17.59
C HIS A 339 17.72 -12.89 18.26
N LYS A 340 18.08 -13.13 19.51
CA LYS A 340 17.60 -14.29 20.29
C LYS A 340 16.11 -14.20 20.66
N THR A 341 15.54 -13.02 20.62
CA THR A 341 14.09 -12.80 20.79
C THR A 341 13.27 -13.19 19.58
N LEU A 342 13.93 -13.39 18.42
CA LEU A 342 13.32 -13.71 17.13
C LEU A 342 13.92 -14.99 16.54
N PRO A 343 13.63 -16.17 17.13
CA PRO A 343 14.13 -17.47 16.64
C PRO A 343 13.76 -17.71 15.18
N LYS A 344 14.75 -18.00 14.33
CA LYS A 344 14.55 -18.30 12.92
C LYS A 344 13.91 -19.68 12.76
N LEU A 345 12.86 -19.79 11.93
CA LEU A 345 12.19 -21.05 11.66
C LEU A 345 12.89 -21.86 10.55
N ALA A 346 13.14 -23.15 10.81
CA ALA A 346 13.97 -24.04 9.99
C ALA A 346 13.13 -24.95 9.09
N TYR A 347 12.48 -24.38 8.10
CA TYR A 347 11.56 -25.10 7.20
C TYR A 347 12.21 -26.19 6.35
N GLU A 348 13.49 -26.03 5.97
CA GLU A 348 14.20 -27.00 5.15
C GLU A 348 14.44 -28.34 5.83
N THR A 349 14.46 -28.35 7.17
CA THR A 349 14.69 -29.53 7.99
C THR A 349 13.42 -30.12 8.57
N SER A 350 12.30 -29.36 8.60
CA SER A 350 11.04 -29.79 9.19
C SER A 350 9.86 -29.69 8.23
N PRO A 351 9.47 -30.81 7.58
CA PRO A 351 8.23 -30.91 6.84
C PRO A 351 6.99 -30.65 7.71
N GLU A 352 7.03 -31.00 8.99
CA GLU A 352 5.94 -30.82 9.95
C GLU A 352 5.68 -29.32 10.20
N LEU A 353 6.74 -28.53 10.39
CA LEU A 353 6.63 -27.08 10.52
C LEU A 353 6.04 -26.46 9.24
N ARG A 354 6.53 -26.92 8.07
CA ARG A 354 6.03 -26.44 6.77
C ARG A 354 4.53 -26.70 6.64
N GLU A 355 4.08 -27.95 6.90
CA GLU A 355 2.67 -28.30 6.85
C GLU A 355 1.83 -27.50 7.86
N TYR A 356 2.38 -27.29 9.06
CA TYR A 356 1.73 -26.49 10.09
C TYR A 356 1.42 -25.06 9.58
N ILE A 357 2.40 -24.39 9.02
CA ILE A 357 2.20 -23.02 8.50
C ILE A 357 1.26 -22.98 7.28
N MET A 358 1.29 -24.02 6.41
CA MET A 358 0.28 -24.16 5.36
C MET A 358 -1.14 -24.27 5.93
N ASN A 359 -1.30 -25.01 7.05
CA ASN A 359 -2.57 -25.12 7.77
C ASN A 359 -2.99 -23.79 8.40
N ILE A 360 -2.07 -23.02 8.98
CA ILE A 360 -2.34 -21.66 9.48
C ILE A 360 -2.83 -20.76 8.34
N GLY A 361 -2.13 -20.77 7.19
CA GLY A 361 -2.53 -20.03 6.00
C GLY A 361 -3.97 -20.32 5.57
N ARG A 362 -4.38 -21.60 5.58
CA ARG A 362 -5.74 -22.04 5.26
C ARG A 362 -6.76 -21.71 6.34
N LYS A 363 -6.41 -21.94 7.61
CA LYS A 363 -7.31 -21.80 8.77
C LYS A 363 -7.97 -20.43 8.80
N TRP A 364 -7.17 -19.37 8.78
CA TRP A 364 -7.68 -18.02 8.99
C TRP A 364 -8.50 -17.47 7.82
N VAL A 365 -8.23 -17.92 6.59
CA VAL A 365 -9.04 -17.53 5.42
C VAL A 365 -10.29 -18.39 5.21
N SER A 366 -10.45 -19.44 6.01
CA SER A 366 -11.59 -20.37 5.95
C SER A 366 -12.62 -20.06 7.04
N PRO A 367 -13.91 -20.46 6.85
CA PRO A 367 -14.87 -20.43 7.94
C PRO A 367 -14.38 -21.24 9.14
N PRO A 368 -14.63 -20.78 10.37
CA PRO A 368 -15.49 -19.64 10.70
C PRO A 368 -14.79 -18.27 10.69
N TYR A 369 -13.45 -18.20 10.57
CA TYR A 369 -12.68 -16.95 10.64
C TYR A 369 -12.87 -16.06 9.42
N SER A 370 -12.71 -16.65 8.21
CA SER A 370 -13.06 -16.02 6.92
C SER A 370 -12.41 -14.64 6.65
N VAL A 371 -11.16 -14.44 7.07
CA VAL A 371 -10.43 -13.22 6.70
C VAL A 371 -10.15 -13.18 5.20
N ASP A 372 -9.92 -11.99 4.65
CA ASP A 372 -9.86 -11.76 3.21
C ASP A 372 -8.43 -11.84 2.64
N GLY A 373 -7.43 -12.12 3.46
CA GLY A 373 -6.07 -12.32 2.97
C GLY A 373 -4.97 -12.10 3.99
N TRP A 374 -3.75 -12.13 3.47
CA TRP A 374 -2.51 -12.04 4.22
C TRP A 374 -1.61 -10.91 3.72
N ARG A 375 -0.95 -10.23 4.65
CA ARG A 375 0.30 -9.52 4.43
C ARG A 375 1.40 -10.36 5.06
N LEU A 376 2.48 -10.62 4.35
CA LEU A 376 3.56 -11.50 4.78
C LEU A 376 4.76 -10.66 5.17
N ASP A 377 5.17 -10.80 6.43
CA ASP A 377 6.32 -10.11 7.02
C ASP A 377 7.62 -10.67 6.48
N VAL A 378 8.55 -9.79 6.09
CA VAL A 378 9.89 -10.09 5.56
C VAL A 378 9.93 -11.35 4.68
N ALA A 379 8.97 -11.45 3.76
CA ALA A 379 8.65 -12.67 3.02
C ALA A 379 9.85 -13.23 2.22
N ALA A 380 10.73 -12.37 1.71
CA ALA A 380 11.91 -12.79 0.96
C ALA A 380 12.99 -13.45 1.83
N ASP A 381 12.98 -13.21 3.16
CA ASP A 381 13.96 -13.75 4.10
C ASP A 381 13.63 -15.18 4.57
N LEU A 382 12.41 -15.67 4.28
CA LEU A 382 11.97 -16.99 4.73
C LEU A 382 12.83 -18.11 4.12
N GLY A 383 13.27 -19.04 4.98
CA GLY A 383 14.17 -20.12 4.59
C GLY A 383 15.64 -19.67 4.53
N LEU A 384 16.52 -20.56 4.07
CA LEU A 384 17.96 -20.35 3.96
C LEU A 384 18.44 -20.22 2.51
N LYS A 385 17.61 -20.68 1.56
CA LYS A 385 17.94 -20.74 0.13
C LYS A 385 16.82 -20.07 -0.68
N GLU A 386 17.21 -19.30 -1.67
CA GLU A 386 16.29 -18.61 -2.59
C GLU A 386 15.32 -19.59 -3.28
N ASP A 387 15.80 -20.69 -3.84
CA ASP A 387 14.95 -21.70 -4.49
C ASP A 387 13.91 -22.27 -3.51
N TYR A 388 14.27 -22.47 -2.24
CA TYR A 388 13.36 -22.96 -1.21
C TYR A 388 12.29 -21.93 -0.86
N ASN A 389 12.67 -20.65 -0.76
CA ASN A 389 11.74 -19.54 -0.53
C ASN A 389 10.63 -19.51 -1.60
N HIS A 390 11.01 -19.59 -2.88
CA HIS A 390 10.06 -19.65 -3.98
C HIS A 390 9.13 -20.87 -3.90
N ASP A 391 9.66 -22.06 -3.60
CA ASP A 391 8.84 -23.28 -3.48
C ASP A 391 7.88 -23.21 -2.31
N PHE A 392 8.29 -22.59 -1.19
CA PHE A 392 7.43 -22.37 -0.03
C PHE A 392 6.25 -21.43 -0.37
N TRP A 393 6.51 -20.29 -1.02
CA TRP A 393 5.45 -19.34 -1.34
C TRP A 393 4.48 -19.84 -2.42
N LYS A 394 4.92 -20.69 -3.34
CA LYS A 394 4.02 -21.39 -4.28
C LYS A 394 3.06 -22.32 -3.55
N GLU A 395 3.57 -23.09 -2.59
CA GLU A 395 2.74 -23.98 -1.80
C GLU A 395 1.79 -23.20 -0.87
N PHE A 396 2.29 -22.13 -0.23
CA PHE A 396 1.46 -21.26 0.59
C PHE A 396 0.33 -20.64 -0.22
N ARG A 397 0.63 -20.09 -1.41
CA ARG A 397 -0.39 -19.59 -2.32
C ARG A 397 -1.42 -20.66 -2.68
N SER A 398 -0.98 -21.84 -3.08
CA SER A 398 -1.90 -22.94 -3.42
C SER A 398 -2.82 -23.26 -2.26
N SER A 399 -2.27 -23.39 -1.05
CA SER A 399 -3.01 -23.67 0.17
C SER A 399 -4.06 -22.62 0.51
N VAL A 400 -3.69 -21.33 0.41
CA VAL A 400 -4.60 -20.21 0.68
C VAL A 400 -5.68 -20.11 -0.39
N LYS A 401 -5.31 -20.18 -1.69
CA LYS A 401 -6.27 -20.02 -2.79
C LYS A 401 -7.22 -21.22 -2.95
N GLU A 402 -6.80 -22.42 -2.56
CA GLU A 402 -7.70 -23.58 -2.48
C GLU A 402 -8.75 -23.42 -1.39
N ALA A 403 -8.38 -22.83 -0.25
CA ALA A 403 -9.29 -22.57 0.86
C ALA A 403 -10.22 -21.36 0.57
N ASN A 404 -9.67 -20.29 0.00
CA ASN A 404 -10.41 -19.07 -0.36
C ASN A 404 -9.81 -18.44 -1.63
N PRO A 405 -10.38 -18.67 -2.82
CA PRO A 405 -9.88 -18.09 -4.07
C PRO A 405 -9.88 -16.55 -4.09
N GLU A 406 -10.74 -15.92 -3.28
CA GLU A 406 -10.85 -14.45 -3.15
C GLU A 406 -9.90 -13.86 -2.09
N ALA A 407 -9.14 -14.68 -1.36
CA ALA A 407 -8.11 -14.18 -0.45
C ALA A 407 -6.94 -13.59 -1.23
N VAL A 408 -6.43 -12.43 -0.79
CA VAL A 408 -5.26 -11.78 -1.38
C VAL A 408 -3.99 -12.08 -0.58
N ILE A 409 -2.85 -12.13 -1.25
CA ILE A 409 -1.54 -12.35 -0.62
C ILE A 409 -0.63 -11.19 -0.99
N TYR A 410 -0.37 -10.33 -0.02
CA TYR A 410 0.63 -9.26 -0.10
C TYR A 410 1.93 -9.70 0.57
N ALA A 411 3.05 -9.20 0.10
CA ALA A 411 4.31 -9.36 0.79
C ALA A 411 4.95 -8.02 1.11
N GLU A 412 5.62 -7.96 2.25
CA GLU A 412 6.63 -6.96 2.48
C GLU A 412 7.91 -7.36 1.76
N HIS A 413 8.38 -6.46 0.91
CA HIS A 413 9.64 -6.63 0.20
C HIS A 413 10.20 -5.27 -0.23
N TYR A 414 11.48 -5.06 0.00
CA TYR A 414 12.23 -3.90 -0.47
C TYR A 414 12.99 -4.27 -1.74
N GLY A 415 12.94 -3.41 -2.76
CA GLY A 415 13.59 -3.63 -4.03
C GLY A 415 12.76 -4.41 -5.04
N ASP A 416 13.43 -5.12 -5.96
CA ASP A 416 12.80 -5.76 -7.12
C ASP A 416 12.04 -7.05 -6.76
N ALA A 417 10.73 -6.97 -6.64
CA ALA A 417 9.85 -8.11 -6.37
C ALA A 417 9.52 -8.97 -7.61
N SER A 418 10.12 -8.72 -8.78
CA SER A 418 9.74 -9.39 -10.04
C SER A 418 9.88 -10.91 -10.01
N ALA A 419 10.76 -11.46 -9.17
CA ALA A 419 10.96 -12.90 -9.01
C ALA A 419 9.71 -13.58 -8.43
N TRP A 420 9.02 -12.95 -7.47
CA TRP A 420 7.86 -13.49 -6.78
C TRP A 420 6.50 -13.10 -7.40
N LEU A 421 6.46 -12.05 -8.23
CA LEU A 421 5.23 -11.60 -8.90
C LEU A 421 5.00 -12.33 -10.23
N GLY A 422 5.45 -13.58 -10.33
CA GLY A 422 5.26 -14.47 -11.47
C GLY A 422 3.84 -15.00 -11.66
N GLY A 423 2.96 -14.80 -10.69
CA GLY A 423 1.56 -15.22 -10.70
C GLY A 423 1.27 -16.52 -9.94
N ASP A 424 2.29 -17.16 -9.36
CA ASP A 424 2.21 -18.40 -8.61
C ASP A 424 2.70 -18.29 -7.15
N GLU A 425 3.07 -17.08 -6.71
CA GLU A 425 3.52 -16.77 -5.35
C GLU A 425 2.69 -15.63 -4.76
N TRP A 426 3.24 -14.42 -4.62
CA TRP A 426 2.48 -13.28 -4.09
C TRP A 426 1.56 -12.65 -5.14
N ASP A 427 0.42 -12.12 -4.70
CA ASP A 427 -0.47 -11.36 -5.58
C ASP A 427 0.10 -9.96 -5.87
N SER A 428 0.67 -9.32 -4.83
CA SER A 428 1.32 -8.01 -4.92
C SER A 428 2.20 -7.75 -3.69
N VAL A 429 2.68 -6.51 -3.56
CA VAL A 429 3.57 -6.08 -2.48
C VAL A 429 3.13 -4.73 -1.88
N MET A 430 3.70 -4.39 -0.72
CA MET A 430 3.77 -3.03 -0.22
C MET A 430 4.64 -2.21 -1.19
N ASN A 431 4.06 -1.19 -1.82
CA ASN A 431 4.65 -0.52 -2.98
C ASN A 431 5.66 0.56 -2.57
N TYR A 432 6.80 0.13 -2.03
CA TYR A 432 7.85 1.04 -1.59
C TYR A 432 8.54 1.71 -2.78
N ASP A 433 9.03 0.94 -3.74
CA ASP A 433 9.92 1.41 -4.80
C ASP A 433 9.20 2.14 -5.94
N SER A 434 7.93 1.77 -6.24
CA SER A 434 7.17 2.41 -7.33
C SER A 434 6.18 3.48 -6.85
N PHE A 435 6.11 3.76 -5.54
CA PHE A 435 5.25 4.80 -5.01
C PHE A 435 5.86 5.51 -3.78
N MET A 436 6.01 4.80 -2.62
CA MET A 436 6.33 5.46 -1.36
C MET A 436 7.62 6.27 -1.43
N GLU A 437 8.73 5.65 -1.81
CA GLU A 437 10.03 6.31 -1.82
C GLU A 437 10.13 7.42 -2.87
N PRO A 438 9.75 7.18 -4.16
CA PRO A 438 9.83 8.23 -5.18
C PRO A 438 8.98 9.46 -4.87
N ILE A 439 7.76 9.28 -4.36
CA ILE A 439 6.88 10.39 -3.97
C ILE A 439 7.44 11.10 -2.74
N THR A 440 7.95 10.35 -1.76
CA THR A 440 8.53 10.92 -0.54
C THR A 440 9.67 11.87 -0.87
N TRP A 441 10.73 11.40 -1.53
CA TRP A 441 11.88 12.26 -1.76
C TRP A 441 11.63 13.32 -2.84
N PHE A 442 10.71 13.11 -3.78
CA PHE A 442 10.31 14.16 -4.74
C PHE A 442 9.63 15.34 -4.03
N LEU A 443 8.70 15.08 -3.10
CA LEU A 443 7.96 16.13 -2.41
C LEU A 443 8.71 16.72 -1.20
N THR A 444 9.56 15.93 -0.55
CA THR A 444 10.17 16.33 0.72
C THR A 444 11.71 16.34 0.70
N GLY A 445 12.37 15.74 -0.28
CA GLY A 445 13.81 15.51 -0.25
C GLY A 445 14.26 14.49 0.82
N MET A 446 13.37 14.01 1.68
CA MET A 446 13.69 13.08 2.76
C MET A 446 13.63 11.63 2.27
N GLU A 447 14.47 10.78 2.84
CA GLU A 447 14.28 9.34 2.73
C GLU A 447 13.23 8.85 3.77
N LYS A 448 12.80 7.59 3.67
CA LYS A 448 11.66 7.04 4.41
C LYS A 448 11.79 7.01 5.95
N HIS A 449 13.00 7.04 6.49
CA HIS A 449 13.26 7.05 7.94
C HIS A 449 13.53 8.44 8.52
N SER A 450 13.57 9.49 7.69
CA SER A 450 13.97 10.86 8.06
C SER A 450 15.42 10.97 8.55
N GLU A 451 16.31 10.08 8.14
CA GLU A 451 17.72 10.11 8.55
C GLU A 451 18.57 10.98 7.62
N TYR A 452 18.13 11.15 6.35
CA TYR A 452 18.89 11.87 5.34
C TYR A 452 18.00 12.78 4.50
N PHE A 453 18.45 14.02 4.31
CA PHE A 453 17.88 14.97 3.35
C PHE A 453 18.68 14.99 2.05
N ARG A 454 18.02 14.87 0.93
CA ARG A 454 18.57 14.84 -0.43
C ARG A 454 18.00 16.01 -1.24
N GLU A 455 18.64 17.18 -1.15
CA GLU A 455 18.27 18.38 -1.90
C GLU A 455 18.24 18.14 -3.42
N ASP A 456 19.10 17.26 -3.93
CA ASP A 456 19.17 16.91 -5.35
C ASP A 456 17.97 16.09 -5.85
N LEU A 457 17.16 15.50 -4.95
CA LEU A 457 15.95 14.76 -5.27
C LEU A 457 14.68 15.60 -5.08
N LEU A 458 14.71 16.61 -4.21
CA LEU A 458 13.57 17.50 -3.98
C LEU A 458 13.18 18.21 -5.27
N ASN A 459 11.90 18.12 -5.65
CA ASN A 459 11.35 18.72 -6.87
C ASN A 459 11.98 18.23 -8.19
N ASN A 460 12.79 17.16 -8.16
CA ASN A 460 13.49 16.62 -9.32
C ASN A 460 12.60 15.64 -10.10
N GLU A 461 11.88 16.15 -11.11
CA GLU A 461 11.00 15.36 -11.98
C GLU A 461 11.74 14.28 -12.78
N GLN A 462 13.02 14.51 -13.14
CA GLN A 462 13.79 13.52 -13.91
C GLN A 462 14.16 12.31 -13.04
N ALA A 463 14.55 12.54 -11.78
CA ALA A 463 14.82 11.49 -10.83
C ALA A 463 13.55 10.68 -10.53
N LEU A 464 12.40 11.35 -10.32
CA LEU A 464 11.11 10.71 -10.11
C LEU A 464 10.73 9.81 -11.30
N LEU A 465 10.73 10.35 -12.53
CA LEU A 465 10.40 9.60 -13.74
C LEU A 465 11.37 8.44 -13.97
N GLY A 466 12.65 8.62 -13.66
CA GLY A 466 13.68 7.57 -13.72
C GLY A 466 13.35 6.40 -12.80
N ALA A 467 13.09 6.66 -11.53
CA ALA A 467 12.74 5.63 -10.55
C ALA A 467 11.45 4.89 -10.91
N LEU A 468 10.39 5.62 -11.28
CA LEU A 468 9.12 5.04 -11.68
C LEU A 468 9.26 4.14 -12.93
N SER A 469 10.03 4.57 -13.93
CA SER A 469 10.24 3.80 -15.15
C SER A 469 11.10 2.56 -14.93
N GLU A 470 12.00 2.57 -13.95
CA GLU A 470 12.80 1.40 -13.56
C GLU A 470 11.95 0.38 -12.81
N ASN A 471 11.21 0.81 -11.80
CA ASN A 471 10.54 -0.07 -10.86
C ASN A 471 9.24 -0.69 -11.42
N ILE A 472 8.65 -0.09 -12.47
CA ILE A 472 7.43 -0.67 -13.11
C ILE A 472 7.67 -2.08 -13.68
N ARG A 473 8.91 -2.49 -13.91
CA ARG A 473 9.25 -3.82 -14.41
C ARG A 473 8.83 -4.94 -13.46
N ALA A 474 8.80 -4.68 -12.15
CA ALA A 474 8.44 -5.65 -11.13
C ALA A 474 6.99 -6.13 -11.27
N PHE A 475 6.08 -5.28 -11.76
CA PHE A 475 4.65 -5.56 -11.74
C PHE A 475 4.12 -6.02 -13.10
N TYR A 476 3.13 -6.92 -13.05
CA TYR A 476 2.15 -7.12 -14.12
C TYR A 476 0.84 -6.43 -13.76
N GLY A 477 0.00 -6.14 -14.77
CA GLY A 477 -1.20 -5.32 -14.60
C GLY A 477 -2.07 -5.69 -13.39
N PRO A 478 -2.46 -6.97 -13.20
CA PRO A 478 -3.25 -7.36 -12.04
C PRO A 478 -2.58 -7.05 -10.70
N SER A 479 -1.29 -7.38 -10.55
CA SER A 479 -0.52 -7.08 -9.32
C SER A 479 -0.40 -5.57 -9.07
N PHE A 480 -0.21 -4.77 -10.12
CA PHE A 480 -0.05 -3.32 -9.99
C PHE A 480 -1.32 -2.62 -9.54
N LEU A 481 -2.51 -3.11 -9.97
CA LEU A 481 -3.79 -2.52 -9.58
C LEU A 481 -4.17 -2.75 -8.12
N ILE A 482 -3.49 -3.68 -7.44
CA ILE A 482 -3.72 -3.97 -6.02
C ILE A 482 -2.52 -3.60 -5.14
N ALA A 483 -1.39 -3.11 -5.69
CA ALA A 483 -0.20 -2.76 -4.93
C ALA A 483 -0.52 -1.73 -3.83
N MET A 484 -0.03 -1.95 -2.59
CA MET A 484 -0.31 -1.08 -1.45
C MET A 484 0.49 0.22 -1.55
N ASN A 485 -0.18 1.31 -1.91
CA ASN A 485 0.41 2.64 -2.01
C ASN A 485 0.33 3.36 -0.67
N GLN A 486 1.39 3.26 0.13
CA GLN A 486 1.50 3.89 1.46
C GLN A 486 2.33 5.17 1.39
N LEU A 487 2.01 6.15 2.24
CA LEU A 487 2.86 7.31 2.52
C LEU A 487 3.66 7.09 3.80
N SER A 488 3.06 6.43 4.78
CA SER A 488 3.65 6.05 6.07
C SER A 488 3.28 4.60 6.39
N ASN A 489 4.04 3.96 7.30
CA ASN A 489 3.68 2.71 7.94
C ASN A 489 4.35 2.60 9.33
N HIS A 490 4.26 1.45 9.97
CA HIS A 490 4.75 1.22 11.33
C HIS A 490 6.28 1.17 11.47
N ASP A 491 7.05 1.09 10.38
CA ASP A 491 8.52 1.06 10.38
C ASP A 491 9.15 2.39 9.97
N HIS A 492 8.43 3.20 9.19
CA HIS A 492 8.94 4.42 8.60
C HIS A 492 8.44 5.67 9.35
N SER A 493 9.18 6.76 9.26
CA SER A 493 8.68 8.04 9.76
C SER A 493 7.36 8.42 9.10
N ARG A 494 6.51 9.16 9.79
CA ARG A 494 5.26 9.65 9.20
C ARG A 494 5.54 10.68 8.11
N PHE A 495 4.79 10.62 7.02
CA PHE A 495 5.01 11.52 5.88
C PHE A 495 4.92 12.99 6.30
N LEU A 496 3.98 13.33 7.16
CA LEU A 496 3.83 14.70 7.66
C LEU A 496 5.10 15.19 8.36
N THR A 497 5.78 14.34 9.14
CA THR A 497 7.08 14.66 9.75
C THR A 497 8.15 14.91 8.70
N ARG A 498 8.21 14.10 7.63
CA ARG A 498 9.19 14.28 6.54
C ARG A 498 9.07 15.63 5.84
N THR A 499 7.88 16.25 5.85
CA THR A 499 7.68 17.58 5.24
C THR A 499 8.44 18.71 5.96
N SER A 500 8.92 18.47 7.17
CA SER A 500 9.74 19.44 7.93
C SER A 500 11.20 19.50 7.48
N HIS A 501 11.66 18.49 6.71
CA HIS A 501 13.06 18.27 6.34
C HIS A 501 14.00 18.06 7.54
N MET A 502 13.45 17.72 8.71
CA MET A 502 14.23 17.49 9.91
C MET A 502 14.82 16.08 9.92
N GLU A 503 16.15 15.97 9.91
CA GLU A 503 16.85 14.71 10.04
C GLU A 503 16.92 14.24 11.49
N GLY A 504 16.72 12.94 11.72
CA GLY A 504 16.92 12.28 13.00
C GLY A 504 15.84 11.27 13.38
N ARG A 505 16.03 10.68 14.57
CA ARG A 505 15.15 9.71 15.21
C ARG A 505 15.22 9.85 16.71
N LEU A 506 14.38 9.13 17.47
CA LEU A 506 14.49 9.07 18.93
C LEU A 506 15.93 8.72 19.37
N GLY A 507 16.43 9.41 20.39
CA GLY A 507 17.82 9.33 20.85
C GLY A 507 18.72 10.42 20.25
N SER A 508 18.48 10.85 19.01
CA SER A 508 19.12 12.05 18.43
C SER A 508 18.20 13.28 18.45
N ARG A 509 16.90 13.06 18.57
CA ARG A 509 15.83 14.08 18.63
C ARG A 509 14.86 13.77 19.76
N SER A 510 14.09 14.77 20.18
CA SER A 510 12.92 14.56 21.02
C SER A 510 11.69 14.24 20.17
N SER A 511 10.69 13.57 20.75
CA SER A 511 9.44 13.26 20.05
C SER A 511 8.68 14.52 19.62
N GLU A 512 8.78 15.63 20.35
CA GLU A 512 8.16 16.90 20.01
C GLU A 512 8.72 17.50 18.72
N ASP A 513 10.01 17.27 18.44
CA ASP A 513 10.67 17.76 17.22
C ASP A 513 10.01 17.25 15.94
N ALA A 514 9.39 16.07 15.97
CA ALA A 514 8.74 15.46 14.82
C ALA A 514 7.58 16.28 14.23
N SER A 515 7.03 17.23 15.00
CA SER A 515 5.95 18.13 14.58
C SER A 515 6.40 19.56 14.28
N VAL A 516 7.70 19.87 14.46
CA VAL A 516 8.23 21.22 14.24
C VAL A 516 8.51 21.46 12.77
N GLY A 517 7.93 22.52 12.19
CA GLY A 517 8.19 22.94 10.81
C GLY A 517 7.49 22.10 9.74
N ILE A 518 6.52 21.27 10.10
CA ILE A 518 5.74 20.46 9.17
C ILE A 518 4.94 21.30 8.18
N SER A 519 4.71 20.76 6.97
CA SER A 519 3.87 21.36 5.93
C SER A 519 2.66 20.49 5.62
N LYS A 520 1.47 20.90 6.08
CA LYS A 520 0.22 20.24 5.69
C LYS A 520 -0.08 20.41 4.20
N ALA A 521 0.41 21.48 3.56
CA ALA A 521 0.23 21.69 2.13
C ALA A 521 0.94 20.61 1.31
N VAL A 522 2.21 20.34 1.60
CA VAL A 522 2.98 19.25 0.97
C VAL A 522 2.35 17.89 1.26
N PHE A 523 1.86 17.66 2.48
CA PHE A 523 1.16 16.44 2.81
C PHE A 523 -0.13 16.27 1.98
N ARG A 524 -0.92 17.33 1.79
CA ARG A 524 -2.11 17.29 0.90
C ARG A 524 -1.76 16.97 -0.55
N GLU A 525 -0.60 17.43 -1.05
CA GLU A 525 -0.10 17.04 -2.38
C GLU A 525 0.14 15.53 -2.47
N ALA A 526 0.82 14.97 -1.46
CA ALA A 526 1.10 13.53 -1.40
C ALA A 526 -0.18 12.69 -1.36
N VAL A 527 -1.16 13.07 -0.53
CA VAL A 527 -2.47 12.39 -0.42
C VAL A 527 -3.25 12.47 -1.73
N ALA A 528 -3.22 13.62 -2.43
CA ALA A 528 -3.88 13.74 -3.74
C ALA A 528 -3.24 12.81 -4.79
N LEU A 529 -1.92 12.70 -4.81
CA LEU A 529 -1.21 11.74 -5.66
C LEU A 529 -1.57 10.30 -5.27
N GLN A 530 -1.55 9.95 -3.99
CA GLN A 530 -1.89 8.62 -3.48
C GLN A 530 -3.28 8.17 -3.95
N MET A 531 -4.28 9.03 -3.85
CA MET A 531 -5.66 8.70 -4.21
C MET A 531 -5.92 8.61 -5.72
N VAL A 532 -5.04 9.14 -6.55
CA VAL A 532 -5.17 9.05 -8.02
C VAL A 532 -4.16 8.07 -8.62
N TRP A 533 -3.14 7.65 -7.89
CA TRP A 533 -2.12 6.69 -8.37
C TRP A 533 -2.74 5.35 -8.73
N SER A 534 -2.01 4.53 -9.54
CA SER A 534 -2.41 3.13 -9.80
C SER A 534 -2.06 2.25 -8.63
N GLY A 535 -3.00 1.44 -8.16
CA GLY A 535 -2.85 0.57 -6.99
C GLY A 535 -3.90 0.87 -5.93
N ALA A 536 -3.73 0.30 -4.75
CA ALA A 536 -4.59 0.43 -3.59
C ALA A 536 -4.05 1.52 -2.65
N PRO A 537 -4.67 2.70 -2.56
CA PRO A 537 -4.26 3.71 -1.59
C PRO A 537 -4.43 3.15 -0.17
N THR A 538 -3.32 3.14 0.58
CA THR A 538 -3.25 2.54 1.91
C THR A 538 -2.82 3.59 2.92
N LEU A 539 -3.72 3.94 3.84
CA LEU A 539 -3.48 4.90 4.91
C LEU A 539 -2.87 4.17 6.11
N TYR A 540 -1.92 4.79 6.78
CA TYR A 540 -1.47 4.37 8.10
C TYR A 540 -2.29 5.12 9.15
N TYR A 541 -2.83 4.42 10.16
CA TYR A 541 -3.74 5.02 11.15
C TYR A 541 -3.19 6.36 11.69
N GLY A 542 -4.04 7.36 11.75
CA GLY A 542 -3.72 8.68 12.28
C GLY A 542 -3.01 9.62 11.29
N ASP A 543 -2.57 9.18 10.10
CA ASP A 543 -2.06 10.10 9.08
C ASP A 543 -3.15 11.11 8.68
N GLU A 544 -4.39 10.63 8.50
CA GLU A 544 -5.55 11.47 8.21
C GLU A 544 -5.91 12.42 9.36
N ALA A 545 -5.51 12.09 10.59
CA ALA A 545 -5.70 12.91 11.80
C ALA A 545 -4.54 13.85 12.09
N GLY A 546 -3.49 13.86 11.23
CA GLY A 546 -2.35 14.76 11.37
C GLY A 546 -1.28 14.27 12.34
N LEU A 547 -1.20 12.97 12.65
CA LEU A 547 -0.14 12.42 13.48
C LEU A 547 1.24 12.63 12.83
N CYS A 548 2.20 13.02 13.67
CA CYS A 548 3.62 13.09 13.38
C CYS A 548 4.38 11.98 14.13
N GLY A 549 5.59 11.68 13.69
CA GLY A 549 6.50 10.75 14.34
C GLY A 549 7.71 10.46 13.46
N PHE A 550 8.88 10.42 14.05
CA PHE A 550 10.08 9.89 13.39
C PHE A 550 9.91 8.38 13.14
N THR A 551 10.90 7.72 12.57
CA THR A 551 10.88 6.27 12.38
C THR A 551 10.59 5.54 13.70
N ASP A 552 10.23 4.27 13.62
CA ASP A 552 9.90 3.46 14.80
C ASP A 552 10.92 3.64 15.96
N PRO A 553 10.42 3.67 17.20
CA PRO A 553 9.04 3.50 17.63
C PRO A 553 8.18 4.79 17.63
N ASP A 554 8.73 5.98 17.34
CA ASP A 554 8.04 7.26 17.48
C ASP A 554 6.84 7.42 16.53
N ASN A 555 6.86 6.78 15.38
CA ASN A 555 5.73 6.76 14.44
C ASN A 555 4.50 6.00 14.98
N ARG A 556 4.67 5.16 16.03
CA ARG A 556 3.64 4.31 16.66
C ARG A 556 2.93 5.00 17.79
N ARG A 557 2.73 6.32 17.69
CA ARG A 557 1.95 7.12 18.66
C ARG A 557 0.50 6.69 18.64
N THR A 558 -0.18 6.88 19.78
CA THR A 558 -1.62 6.63 19.89
C THR A 558 -2.43 7.53 18.96
N TYR A 559 -3.57 7.00 18.48
CA TYR A 559 -4.51 7.79 17.70
C TYR A 559 -5.06 8.97 18.56
N PRO A 560 -5.08 10.22 18.03
CA PRO A 560 -5.37 11.41 18.86
C PRO A 560 -6.88 11.66 19.00
N TRP A 561 -7.64 10.67 19.51
CA TRP A 561 -9.09 10.77 19.66
C TRP A 561 -9.50 12.03 20.44
N GLY A 562 -10.37 12.84 19.84
CA GLY A 562 -10.82 14.11 20.39
C GLY A 562 -9.91 15.31 20.10
N ASN A 563 -8.74 15.07 19.48
CA ASN A 563 -7.78 16.11 19.09
C ASN A 563 -7.33 15.95 17.62
N GLU A 564 -8.15 15.28 16.80
CA GLU A 564 -7.85 15.01 15.39
C GLU A 564 -7.83 16.30 14.56
N ASP A 565 -6.98 16.35 13.57
CA ASP A 565 -7.02 17.40 12.54
C ASP A 565 -8.23 17.22 11.63
N GLN A 566 -9.31 17.90 11.95
CA GLN A 566 -10.59 17.79 11.25
C GLN A 566 -10.51 18.26 9.78
N GLU A 567 -9.59 19.16 9.45
CA GLU A 567 -9.36 19.62 8.08
C GLU A 567 -8.73 18.51 7.24
N LEU A 568 -7.70 17.85 7.76
CA LEU A 568 -7.06 16.73 7.09
C LEU A 568 -8.01 15.53 6.93
N ILE A 569 -8.82 15.21 7.96
CA ILE A 569 -9.85 14.16 7.84
C ILE A 569 -10.84 14.50 6.72
N ALA A 570 -11.34 15.73 6.68
CA ALA A 570 -12.28 16.16 5.64
C ALA A 570 -11.64 16.09 4.24
N TYR A 571 -10.37 16.43 4.12
CA TYR A 571 -9.60 16.33 2.87
C TYR A 571 -9.46 14.87 2.40
N HIS A 572 -9.08 13.96 3.30
CA HIS A 572 -9.00 12.52 2.99
C HIS A 572 -10.36 11.96 2.56
N LYS A 573 -11.43 12.24 3.31
CA LYS A 573 -12.79 11.81 2.95
C LYS A 573 -13.19 12.25 1.55
N GLU A 574 -12.92 13.50 1.19
CA GLU A 574 -13.26 14.01 -0.13
C GLU A 574 -12.46 13.33 -1.24
N LEU A 575 -11.15 13.11 -1.05
CA LEU A 575 -10.30 12.43 -2.01
C LEU A 575 -10.65 10.94 -2.14
N ILE A 576 -10.95 10.26 -1.03
CA ILE A 576 -11.44 8.88 -1.04
C ILE A 576 -12.77 8.79 -1.81
N ARG A 577 -13.68 9.73 -1.59
CA ARG A 577 -14.94 9.81 -2.35
C ARG A 577 -14.68 9.98 -3.86
N ILE A 578 -13.75 10.87 -4.23
CA ILE A 578 -13.35 11.08 -5.63
C ILE A 578 -12.77 9.78 -6.21
N HIS A 579 -11.86 9.13 -5.50
CA HIS A 579 -11.26 7.86 -5.90
C HIS A 579 -12.33 6.78 -6.18
N LYS A 580 -13.22 6.54 -5.22
CA LYS A 580 -14.27 5.51 -5.30
C LYS A 580 -15.31 5.77 -6.40
N GLN A 581 -15.63 7.03 -6.68
CA GLN A 581 -16.63 7.41 -7.68
C GLN A 581 -16.10 7.41 -9.12
N ASN A 582 -14.78 7.25 -9.33
CA ASN A 582 -14.16 7.31 -10.65
C ASN A 582 -13.44 6.02 -10.98
N GLN A 583 -14.01 5.22 -11.89
CA GLN A 583 -13.41 3.96 -12.33
C GLN A 583 -11.96 4.14 -12.84
N ALA A 584 -11.66 5.28 -13.46
CA ALA A 584 -10.32 5.60 -13.92
C ALA A 584 -9.28 5.52 -12.79
N CYS A 585 -9.61 5.98 -11.56
CA CYS A 585 -8.72 5.89 -10.42
C CYS A 585 -8.48 4.44 -9.97
N ARG A 586 -9.51 3.60 -9.99
CA ARG A 586 -9.42 2.21 -9.52
C ARG A 586 -8.71 1.29 -10.52
N THR A 587 -9.18 1.25 -11.78
CA THR A 587 -8.76 0.24 -12.77
C THR A 587 -8.41 0.83 -14.15
N GLY A 588 -8.37 2.15 -14.29
CA GLY A 588 -8.03 2.80 -15.54
C GLY A 588 -6.53 2.80 -15.84
N SER A 589 -6.21 3.13 -17.08
CA SER A 589 -4.85 3.43 -17.52
C SER A 589 -4.30 4.67 -16.83
N GLY A 590 -2.99 4.77 -16.68
CA GLY A 590 -2.33 5.91 -16.07
C GLY A 590 -1.15 6.42 -16.90
N LYS A 591 -1.00 7.75 -17.01
CA LYS A 591 0.16 8.36 -17.67
C LYS A 591 0.48 9.71 -17.03
N ILE A 592 1.77 9.93 -16.71
CA ILE A 592 2.27 11.26 -16.36
C ILE A 592 2.33 12.05 -17.67
N ILE A 593 1.59 13.16 -17.72
CA ILE A 593 1.44 14.00 -18.93
C ILE A 593 2.05 15.39 -18.78
N LEU A 594 2.46 15.74 -17.57
CA LEU A 594 3.21 16.95 -17.26
C LEU A 594 4.28 16.61 -16.23
N ALA A 595 5.52 16.96 -16.51
CA ALA A 595 6.64 16.85 -15.57
C ALA A 595 7.55 18.06 -15.76
N LEU A 596 7.60 18.92 -14.77
CA LEU A 596 8.46 20.10 -14.69
C LEU A 596 9.06 20.12 -13.27
N HIS A 597 10.08 20.94 -13.05
CA HIS A 597 10.66 21.07 -11.72
C HIS A 597 9.58 21.38 -10.67
N GLY A 598 9.39 20.47 -9.71
CA GLY A 598 8.38 20.55 -8.65
C GLY A 598 6.91 20.42 -9.11
N ILE A 599 6.64 20.11 -10.40
CA ILE A 599 5.26 19.96 -10.91
C ILE A 599 5.09 18.61 -11.59
N ILE A 600 4.11 17.84 -11.13
CA ILE A 600 3.72 16.57 -11.74
C ILE A 600 2.23 16.58 -12.04
N GLY A 601 1.87 16.20 -13.28
CA GLY A 601 0.49 15.98 -13.73
C GLY A 601 0.30 14.54 -14.18
N LEU A 602 -0.49 13.77 -13.44
CA LEU A 602 -0.88 12.37 -13.73
C LEU A 602 -2.33 12.33 -14.19
N ILE A 603 -2.58 11.77 -15.37
CA ILE A 603 -3.94 11.47 -15.82
C ILE A 603 -4.23 9.97 -15.71
N ARG A 604 -5.38 9.66 -15.12
CA ARG A 604 -5.99 8.32 -15.14
C ARG A 604 -7.16 8.34 -16.11
N PHE A 605 -7.28 7.33 -16.95
CA PHE A 605 -8.33 7.30 -17.95
C PHE A 605 -8.87 5.88 -18.20
N ALA A 606 -10.17 5.83 -18.37
CA ALA A 606 -10.96 4.70 -18.82
C ALA A 606 -11.98 5.23 -19.85
N LYS A 607 -12.69 4.32 -20.54
CA LYS A 607 -13.61 4.67 -21.63
C LYS A 607 -14.51 5.88 -21.37
N ASP A 608 -15.07 5.95 -20.15
CA ASP A 608 -16.06 6.99 -19.77
C ASP A 608 -15.65 7.77 -18.51
N SER A 609 -14.37 7.71 -18.12
CA SER A 609 -13.89 8.33 -16.90
C SER A 609 -12.44 8.80 -17.09
N GLN A 610 -12.18 10.09 -16.97
CA GLN A 610 -10.83 10.66 -16.96
C GLN A 610 -10.67 11.54 -15.72
N VAL A 611 -9.59 11.31 -14.99
CA VAL A 611 -9.24 12.07 -13.78
C VAL A 611 -7.78 12.51 -13.89
N LEU A 612 -7.54 13.80 -13.71
CA LEU A 612 -6.22 14.41 -13.66
C LEU A 612 -5.93 14.85 -12.22
N VAL A 613 -4.81 14.47 -11.67
CA VAL A 613 -4.20 15.12 -10.52
C VAL A 613 -2.98 15.92 -11.01
N VAL A 614 -2.84 17.14 -10.52
CA VAL A 614 -1.65 17.94 -10.74
C VAL A 614 -1.23 18.60 -9.44
N VAL A 615 0.07 18.49 -9.12
CA VAL A 615 0.69 19.09 -7.93
C VAL A 615 1.72 20.14 -8.35
N ASN A 616 1.87 21.17 -7.54
CA ASN A 616 2.94 22.18 -7.66
C ASN A 616 3.59 22.35 -6.27
N ASN A 617 4.69 21.65 -6.05
CA ASN A 617 5.46 21.68 -4.80
C ASN A 617 6.44 22.88 -4.71
N ASN A 618 6.40 23.79 -5.69
CA ASN A 618 7.21 25.01 -5.67
C ASN A 618 6.61 26.06 -4.72
N GLU A 619 7.46 26.97 -4.24
CA GLU A 619 7.07 28.14 -3.43
C GLU A 619 6.41 29.25 -4.25
N GLU A 620 6.42 29.13 -5.57
CA GLU A 620 5.82 30.08 -6.48
C GLU A 620 4.66 29.46 -7.27
N GLY A 621 3.62 30.27 -7.50
CA GLY A 621 2.52 29.87 -8.37
C GLY A 621 2.92 29.91 -9.84
N GLN A 622 2.47 28.92 -10.61
CA GLN A 622 2.81 28.77 -12.01
C GLN A 622 1.58 28.59 -12.91
N LYS A 623 1.62 29.24 -14.07
CA LYS A 623 0.65 28.97 -15.13
C LYS A 623 1.20 27.89 -16.05
N VAL A 624 0.45 26.79 -16.18
CA VAL A 624 0.85 25.63 -16.98
C VAL A 624 -0.21 25.27 -18.03
N SER A 625 0.27 24.69 -19.14
CA SER A 625 -0.56 24.08 -20.17
C SER A 625 -0.46 22.55 -20.03
N ILE A 626 -1.57 21.90 -19.75
CA ILE A 626 -1.59 20.45 -19.49
C ILE A 626 -2.19 19.71 -20.69
N PRO A 627 -1.45 18.83 -21.38
CA PRO A 627 -1.88 18.15 -22.60
C PRO A 627 -2.83 16.97 -22.30
N VAL A 628 -4.04 17.28 -21.88
CA VAL A 628 -5.04 16.26 -21.45
C VAL A 628 -5.50 15.34 -22.58
N TRP A 629 -5.25 15.72 -23.86
CA TRP A 629 -5.52 14.87 -25.02
C TRP A 629 -4.81 13.52 -24.94
N ILE A 630 -3.65 13.46 -24.27
CA ILE A 630 -2.89 12.21 -24.06
C ILE A 630 -3.72 11.18 -23.28
N GLY A 631 -4.56 11.63 -22.34
CA GLY A 631 -5.53 10.85 -21.59
C GLY A 631 -6.92 10.77 -22.24
N GLU A 632 -7.01 10.96 -23.57
CA GLU A 632 -8.24 10.83 -24.35
C GLU A 632 -9.32 11.87 -24.00
N VAL A 633 -8.91 13.05 -23.55
CA VAL A 633 -9.81 14.20 -23.38
C VAL A 633 -9.68 15.15 -24.59
N PHE A 634 -10.76 15.31 -25.35
CA PHE A 634 -10.73 16.00 -26.64
C PHE A 634 -11.21 17.44 -26.58
N ASP A 635 -10.94 18.18 -27.66
CA ASP A 635 -11.31 19.59 -27.78
C ASP A 635 -12.81 19.80 -27.60
N GLY A 636 -13.13 20.84 -26.84
CA GLY A 636 -14.51 21.18 -26.48
C GLY A 636 -15.02 20.49 -25.23
N ALA A 637 -14.30 19.49 -24.69
CA ALA A 637 -14.63 18.93 -23.38
C ALA A 637 -14.36 19.93 -22.26
N LEU A 638 -15.02 19.75 -21.13
CA LEU A 638 -14.77 20.52 -19.91
C LEU A 638 -14.11 19.61 -18.86
N MET A 639 -12.97 20.06 -18.34
CA MET A 639 -12.38 19.49 -17.14
C MET A 639 -12.88 20.26 -15.93
N GLU A 640 -13.62 19.58 -15.05
CA GLU A 640 -14.17 20.14 -13.82
C GLU A 640 -13.19 19.88 -12.67
N ARG A 641 -12.72 20.91 -11.99
CA ARG A 641 -11.93 20.79 -10.76
C ARG A 641 -12.85 20.40 -9.62
N LEU A 642 -12.55 19.27 -8.98
CA LEU A 642 -13.28 18.71 -7.85
C LEU A 642 -12.75 19.21 -6.52
N ILE A 643 -11.42 19.36 -6.42
CA ILE A 643 -10.74 19.81 -5.22
C ILE A 643 -9.48 20.61 -5.60
N LEU A 644 -9.16 21.60 -4.79
CA LEU A 644 -7.89 22.33 -4.83
C LEU A 644 -7.39 22.51 -3.40
N SER A 645 -6.21 21.99 -3.09
CA SER A 645 -5.49 22.33 -1.86
C SER A 645 -4.56 23.52 -2.09
N VAL A 646 -4.31 24.28 -1.05
CA VAL A 646 -3.38 25.43 -1.01
C VAL A 646 -2.70 25.46 0.36
N GLU A 647 -1.81 26.41 0.62
CA GLU A 647 -1.06 26.54 1.86
C GLU A 647 -1.98 26.42 3.11
N ASP A 648 -3.09 27.15 3.13
CA ASP A 648 -3.96 27.29 4.31
C ASP A 648 -5.15 26.31 4.36
N GLY A 649 -5.22 25.31 3.49
CA GLY A 649 -6.34 24.35 3.48
C GLY A 649 -6.74 23.89 2.08
N PHE A 650 -8.03 23.56 1.91
CA PHE A 650 -8.54 23.12 0.63
C PHE A 650 -9.95 23.66 0.35
N THR A 651 -10.34 23.60 -0.92
CA THR A 651 -11.70 23.94 -1.36
C THR A 651 -12.24 22.92 -2.35
N THR A 652 -13.53 22.63 -2.25
CA THR A 652 -14.29 21.82 -3.21
C THR A 652 -15.11 22.71 -4.17
N GLU A 653 -14.89 24.02 -4.16
CA GLU A 653 -15.50 24.93 -5.12
C GLU A 653 -15.08 24.54 -6.54
N THR A 654 -16.06 24.26 -7.37
CA THR A 654 -15.85 23.78 -8.73
C THR A 654 -15.40 24.90 -9.66
N ALA A 655 -14.41 24.59 -10.51
CA ALA A 655 -14.02 25.41 -11.64
C ALA A 655 -13.94 24.53 -12.89
N CYS A 656 -14.32 25.09 -14.04
CA CYS A 656 -14.30 24.35 -15.29
C CYS A 656 -13.27 24.93 -16.26
N TYR A 657 -12.47 24.05 -16.85
CA TYR A 657 -11.46 24.39 -17.84
C TYR A 657 -11.84 23.78 -19.19
N LEU A 658 -11.94 24.63 -20.21
CA LEU A 658 -12.25 24.19 -21.57
C LEU A 658 -10.98 23.62 -22.21
N VAL A 659 -11.08 22.41 -22.75
CA VAL A 659 -10.01 21.81 -23.56
C VAL A 659 -9.99 22.48 -24.92
N SER A 660 -8.84 23.05 -25.28
CA SER A 660 -8.57 23.70 -26.58
C SER A 660 -7.17 23.30 -27.05
N ASP A 661 -7.07 22.89 -28.30
CA ASP A 661 -5.84 22.37 -28.90
C ASP A 661 -5.24 21.18 -28.12
N GLY A 662 -6.14 20.40 -27.47
CA GLY A 662 -5.82 19.21 -26.68
C GLY A 662 -5.35 19.48 -25.25
N ALA A 663 -5.30 20.73 -24.81
CA ALA A 663 -4.77 21.11 -23.50
C ALA A 663 -5.76 21.94 -22.69
N ILE A 664 -5.55 22.01 -21.40
CA ILE A 664 -6.14 23.01 -20.51
C ILE A 664 -5.06 23.97 -20.01
N GLU A 665 -5.43 25.23 -19.87
CA GLU A 665 -4.60 26.26 -19.25
C GLU A 665 -5.07 26.45 -17.80
N ILE A 666 -4.18 26.23 -16.83
CA ILE A 666 -4.50 26.36 -15.40
C ILE A 666 -3.40 27.15 -14.69
N PHE A 667 -3.77 27.94 -13.70
CA PHE A 667 -2.86 28.50 -12.72
C PHE A 667 -2.83 27.61 -11.49
N LEU A 668 -1.65 27.14 -11.11
CA LEU A 668 -1.38 26.36 -9.92
C LEU A 668 -0.77 27.30 -8.87
N PRO A 669 -1.43 27.53 -7.72
CA PRO A 669 -0.85 28.22 -6.59
C PRO A 669 0.45 27.55 -6.09
N PRO A 670 1.24 28.21 -5.22
CA PRO A 670 2.33 27.55 -4.50
C PRO A 670 1.81 26.37 -3.67
N ARG A 671 2.60 25.31 -3.55
CA ARG A 671 2.31 24.13 -2.69
C ARG A 671 0.85 23.69 -2.76
N CYS A 672 0.44 23.28 -3.94
CA CYS A 672 -0.95 22.95 -4.21
C CYS A 672 -1.14 21.62 -4.92
N ALA A 673 -2.26 20.97 -4.67
CA ALA A 673 -2.78 19.87 -5.47
C ALA A 673 -4.16 20.21 -6.02
N ALA A 674 -4.40 19.91 -7.30
CA ALA A 674 -5.72 20.00 -7.91
C ALA A 674 -6.10 18.65 -8.54
N VAL A 675 -7.33 18.20 -8.26
CA VAL A 675 -7.91 17.02 -8.91
C VAL A 675 -9.08 17.47 -9.80
N LEU A 676 -9.00 17.08 -11.06
CA LEU A 676 -9.98 17.42 -12.08
C LEU A 676 -10.53 16.16 -12.73
N ARG A 677 -11.79 16.19 -13.17
CA ARG A 677 -12.37 15.12 -13.99
C ARG A 677 -13.01 15.68 -15.25
N THR A 678 -13.17 14.85 -16.27
CA THR A 678 -14.00 15.20 -17.42
C THR A 678 -15.45 15.30 -17.00
N ARG A 679 -16.09 16.45 -17.25
CA ARG A 679 -17.51 16.65 -16.96
C ARG A 679 -18.34 15.84 -17.95
N ARG A 680 -19.19 14.94 -17.44
CA ARG A 680 -20.17 14.23 -18.26
C ARG A 680 -21.30 15.21 -18.65
N GLU A 681 -21.55 15.37 -19.95
CA GLU A 681 -22.79 15.97 -20.37
C GLU A 681 -23.95 14.96 -20.15
N PRO A 682 -25.12 15.39 -19.64
CA PRO A 682 -26.28 14.51 -19.57
C PRO A 682 -26.61 13.97 -20.97
N GLU A 683 -26.84 12.67 -21.08
CA GLU A 683 -27.28 12.06 -22.32
C GLU A 683 -28.57 12.80 -22.80
N GLY A 684 -28.48 13.52 -23.90
CA GLY A 684 -29.62 14.26 -24.51
C GLY A 684 -29.30 15.70 -24.98
N GLN A 685 -28.12 16.27 -24.65
CA GLN A 685 -27.80 17.65 -25.05
C GLN A 685 -26.57 17.78 -25.99
N ARG A 686 -26.22 16.78 -26.77
CA ARG A 686 -25.29 16.94 -27.89
C ARG A 686 -25.92 17.78 -29.00
N LYS A 687 -26.04 19.09 -28.80
CA LYS A 687 -26.23 20.03 -29.91
C LYS A 687 -24.85 20.46 -30.40
N ILE A 688 -24.47 19.95 -31.57
CA ILE A 688 -23.36 20.51 -32.37
C ILE A 688 -23.62 22.03 -32.49
N PRO A 689 -22.70 22.90 -32.03
CA PRO A 689 -22.88 24.33 -32.18
C PRO A 689 -22.92 24.66 -33.67
N SER A 690 -24.02 25.18 -34.16
CA SER A 690 -24.13 25.69 -35.51
C SER A 690 -23.12 26.84 -35.72
N GLU A 691 -22.60 27.02 -36.92
CA GLU A 691 -21.64 28.07 -37.25
C GLU A 691 -22.02 29.47 -36.73
N LYS A 692 -23.32 29.73 -36.50
CA LYS A 692 -23.81 30.97 -35.88
C LYS A 692 -23.47 31.07 -34.38
N GLY A 693 -23.27 29.94 -33.68
CA GLY A 693 -22.86 29.91 -32.29
C GLY A 693 -21.39 30.28 -32.11
N ARG A 694 -20.50 29.87 -33.05
CA ARG A 694 -19.08 30.22 -33.05
C ARG A 694 -18.83 31.74 -33.15
N ARG A 695 -19.64 32.50 -33.85
CA ARG A 695 -19.56 33.95 -33.92
C ARG A 695 -19.99 34.67 -32.63
N LYS A 696 -21.01 34.19 -31.92
CA LYS A 696 -21.43 34.77 -30.64
C LYS A 696 -20.45 34.51 -29.51
N TRP A 697 -19.72 33.38 -29.55
CA TRP A 697 -18.70 33.04 -28.58
C TRP A 697 -17.42 33.92 -28.76
N ARG A 698 -17.01 34.23 -29.98
CA ARG A 698 -15.91 35.14 -30.24
C ARG A 698 -16.20 36.58 -29.77
N ILE A 699 -17.44 37.00 -29.76
CA ILE A 699 -17.85 38.37 -29.30
C ILE A 699 -17.85 38.39 -27.75
N ARG A 700 -18.26 37.36 -27.05
CA ARG A 700 -18.16 37.27 -25.57
C ARG A 700 -16.71 37.22 -25.09
N ARG A 701 -15.81 36.55 -25.81
CA ARG A 701 -14.36 36.51 -25.48
C ARG A 701 -13.70 37.90 -25.47
N LYS A 702 -14.18 38.84 -26.31
CA LYS A 702 -13.70 40.23 -26.31
C LYS A 702 -14.24 41.05 -25.12
N GLN A 703 -15.34 40.69 -24.53
CA GLN A 703 -15.91 41.42 -23.38
C GLN A 703 -15.32 40.95 -22.02
N TYR A 704 -14.91 39.68 -21.89
CA TYR A 704 -14.26 39.20 -20.67
C TYR A 704 -12.76 39.54 -20.57
N ALA A 705 -12.07 39.80 -21.69
CA ALA A 705 -10.67 40.22 -21.71
C ALA A 705 -10.49 41.70 -21.37
N ALA A 706 -11.58 42.49 -21.31
CA ALA A 706 -11.53 43.94 -21.06
C ALA A 706 -11.91 44.33 -19.60
N GLY A 707 -12.18 43.36 -18.70
CA GLY A 707 -12.77 43.61 -17.37
C GLY A 707 -11.88 43.38 -16.15
N SER A 708 -10.62 42.98 -16.29
CA SER A 708 -9.74 42.71 -15.12
C SER A 708 -8.59 43.73 -15.01
N THR A 709 -8.90 44.97 -14.67
CA THR A 709 -7.96 45.87 -14.03
C THR A 709 -8.33 45.99 -12.54
N TRP A 710 -7.64 45.27 -11.71
CA TRP A 710 -7.68 45.45 -10.25
C TRP A 710 -6.96 46.73 -9.88
N LYS A 711 -7.71 47.73 -9.37
CA LYS A 711 -7.16 48.91 -8.72
C LYS A 711 -6.77 48.58 -7.29
N ASN A 712 -5.47 48.69 -7.02
CA ASN A 712 -4.94 48.80 -5.67
C ASN A 712 -5.67 49.93 -4.90
N ARG A 713 -6.24 49.61 -3.75
CA ARG A 713 -6.53 50.58 -2.69
C ARG A 713 -5.90 50.08 -1.39
N ASN A 714 -4.70 50.60 -1.12
CA ASN A 714 -4.21 50.77 0.23
C ASN A 714 -5.09 51.81 0.94
N ARG A 715 -5.55 51.45 2.19
CA ARG A 715 -5.62 52.36 3.36
C ARG A 715 -6.10 51.60 4.60
N SER A 716 -5.14 51.49 5.51
CA SER A 716 -5.19 51.68 6.98
C SER A 716 -6.54 51.58 7.69
N LEU A 717 -6.72 50.56 8.54
CA LEU A 717 -6.78 50.66 10.01
C LEU A 717 -6.63 49.27 10.59
#